data_02be6022d0d3d879b40aab2af392b518
#
_entry.id   02be6022d0d3d879b40aab2af392b518
#
_cell.length_a   1.000
_cell.length_b   1.000
_cell.length_c   1.000
_cell.angle_alpha   90.00
_cell.angle_beta   90.00
_cell.angle_gamma   90.00
#
_symmetry.space_group_name_H-M   'P 1'
#
loop_
_entity.id
_entity.type
_entity.pdbx_description
1 polymer ?
#
loop_
_entity_poly.entity_id
_entity_poly.type
_entity_poly.pdbx_seq_one_letter_code
_entity_poly.pdbx_strand_id
1 'polypeptide(L)'
;NHPNITAVHDFGTNPGDGSPYIVTELLEGETLRARMSTGPIPVRKALDWAVQLAKGLAAAHEKGIVHRDLKPENVFLTKDGRVKILDFGLAKLKVEKESGSQTDLRTISGATEPGVVLGTMGYMAPEQVRGKPADRRSDIFAFGTILYEMLSGQRAFRGDTAADTITAILTKEPPDLSATNKEVHPGLDRIVRHCLEKNPEERFDSARDVAFDLEALSGLSGTTTVSEVAARTTTRRSFLPLLAAGVGGIAVGAAGGLFAGRRLWSRGNPSFRELTFRNGLIQQARFGPDGQSIYYAAAWEGKPLEIFQTRLDSPDSRVFGLPGAILMSISKAGEMAVGLESRSMGGFQRSATLARIGITGGGAPREIASDVLWADWSPDGQALAIVKEVQGKTHVEYPIGKTIFSYSGWLGHPRISPDGQSIALLLHPVRGDDGGLVGILDRSGKLRELTGDFASIAGLCWSPGGNEIWFAGARVGFNRYLNAVTLSGRTRSLAEATGGLSVEDVTREGRTLVIQDKARQAMLGMAPGGAKEIDLSWLDWGLPADISEDGKLVLFDESGEGGGAGYSVYIRKLDGSPAVRLGEGSAQHLSPDSTRAAAVVTRQDRGLIRLYPTGVGEAMTIDVPGLSVDQVNWTRDGSALIVSATEGSHGYRIYVRDFASGNVKPISPEGYRMFSARARPDGRSVAATGPDKKAYFYPLAGGEPVPIAGVAPTERFCGWLPDGKSAYVQKIGQLPGDVWLVDLTTGQRKLWKQLVPADASGVTSIGGIRIVPDGSAYVYSYVRNLADLYVVEGLS
;
A
#
# COMPACT_ATOMS: atom_id res chain seq x y z
N ASN A 1 13.05 -18.72 14.65
CA ASN A 1 12.07 -19.62 15.29
C ASN A 1 10.65 -19.14 14.98
N HIS A 2 9.82 -19.98 14.39
CA HIS A 2 8.42 -19.72 14.12
C HIS A 2 7.56 -20.89 14.67
N PRO A 3 6.39 -20.66 15.27
CA PRO A 3 5.58 -21.71 15.86
C PRO A 3 5.20 -22.84 14.89
N ASN A 4 5.08 -22.53 13.59
CA ASN A 4 4.72 -23.48 12.54
C ASN A 4 5.89 -24.00 11.70
N ILE A 5 7.15 -23.81 12.14
CA ILE A 5 8.35 -24.35 11.51
C ILE A 5 9.14 -25.10 12.57
N THR A 6 9.68 -26.27 12.21
CA THR A 6 10.53 -27.06 13.12
C THR A 6 11.80 -26.29 13.46
N ALA A 7 12.09 -26.13 14.75
CA ALA A 7 13.29 -25.46 15.20
C ALA A 7 14.51 -26.37 14.98
N VAL A 8 15.54 -25.84 14.33
CA VAL A 8 16.85 -26.47 14.19
C VAL A 8 17.73 -25.96 15.33
N HIS A 9 18.29 -26.85 16.12
CA HIS A 9 19.15 -26.57 17.27
C HIS A 9 20.63 -26.65 16.90
N ASP A 10 21.00 -27.60 16.02
CA ASP A 10 22.38 -27.79 15.60
C ASP A 10 22.46 -28.54 14.27
N PHE A 11 23.59 -28.47 13.59
CA PHE A 11 23.89 -29.26 12.40
C PHE A 11 25.39 -29.54 12.32
N GLY A 12 25.76 -30.67 11.76
CA GLY A 12 27.16 -31.07 11.67
C GLY A 12 27.38 -32.25 10.74
N THR A 13 28.62 -32.78 10.76
CA THR A 13 28.99 -34.03 10.08
C THR A 13 29.44 -35.05 11.13
N ASN A 14 28.98 -36.28 11.03
CA ASN A 14 29.38 -37.36 11.89
C ASN A 14 30.89 -37.67 11.68
N PRO A 15 31.74 -37.57 12.73
CA PRO A 15 33.17 -37.80 12.60
C PRO A 15 33.56 -39.21 12.13
N GLY A 16 32.65 -40.20 12.27
CA GLY A 16 32.95 -41.60 11.96
C GLY A 16 32.77 -41.99 10.47
N ASP A 17 31.77 -41.42 9.82
CA ASP A 17 31.40 -41.77 8.43
C ASP A 17 31.23 -40.58 7.50
N GLY A 18 31.41 -39.34 8.01
CA GLY A 18 31.26 -38.10 7.24
C GLY A 18 29.80 -37.78 6.87
N SER A 19 28.81 -38.48 7.41
CA SER A 19 27.42 -38.24 7.13
C SER A 19 26.93 -36.92 7.78
N PRO A 20 26.17 -36.05 7.08
CA PRO A 20 25.60 -34.85 7.67
C PRO A 20 24.44 -35.23 8.61
N TYR A 21 24.34 -34.54 9.76
CA TYR A 21 23.20 -34.64 10.67
C TYR A 21 22.65 -33.25 11.01
N ILE A 22 21.36 -33.24 11.37
CA ILE A 22 20.65 -32.05 11.86
C ILE A 22 19.98 -32.44 13.17
N VAL A 23 20.11 -31.58 14.18
CA VAL A 23 19.45 -31.71 15.48
C VAL A 23 18.25 -30.76 15.49
N THR A 24 17.07 -31.32 15.67
CA THR A 24 15.83 -30.53 15.71
C THR A 24 15.12 -30.71 17.05
N GLU A 25 14.10 -29.85 17.31
CA GLU A 25 13.18 -30.11 18.41
C GLU A 25 12.49 -31.47 18.26
N LEU A 26 12.27 -32.14 19.38
CA LEU A 26 11.54 -33.42 19.41
C LEU A 26 10.04 -33.13 19.29
N LEU A 27 9.39 -33.63 18.24
CA LEU A 27 7.97 -33.47 18.00
C LEU A 27 7.20 -34.73 18.41
N GLU A 28 6.11 -34.55 19.14
CA GLU A 28 5.18 -35.62 19.47
C GLU A 28 3.88 -35.46 18.66
N GLY A 29 3.50 -36.46 17.87
CA GLY A 29 2.33 -36.41 17.01
C GLY A 29 2.47 -37.34 15.79
N GLU A 30 1.92 -36.93 14.67
CA GLU A 30 1.96 -37.67 13.41
C GLU A 30 2.12 -36.75 12.19
N THR A 31 2.59 -37.29 11.07
CA THR A 31 2.63 -36.52 9.81
C THR A 31 1.22 -36.30 9.25
N LEU A 32 1.03 -35.22 8.47
CA LEU A 32 -0.24 -34.99 7.79
C LEU A 32 -0.59 -36.16 6.85
N ARG A 33 0.41 -36.81 6.23
CA ARG A 33 0.21 -38.03 5.43
C ARG A 33 -0.41 -39.17 6.24
N ALA A 34 0.12 -39.45 7.42
CA ALA A 34 -0.41 -40.48 8.32
C ALA A 34 -1.85 -40.16 8.71
N ARG A 35 -2.12 -38.92 9.07
CA ARG A 35 -3.48 -38.47 9.41
C ARG A 35 -4.47 -38.57 8.25
N MET A 36 -4.08 -38.22 7.03
CA MET A 36 -4.94 -38.33 5.83
C MET A 36 -5.25 -39.77 5.46
N SER A 37 -4.37 -40.73 5.80
CA SER A 37 -4.61 -42.17 5.54
C SER A 37 -5.66 -42.79 6.48
N THR A 38 -5.97 -42.13 7.59
CA THR A 38 -6.96 -42.64 8.58
C THR A 38 -8.41 -42.22 8.26
N GLY A 39 -8.64 -41.43 7.23
CA GLY A 39 -9.96 -41.01 6.75
C GLY A 39 -10.09 -39.50 6.52
N PRO A 40 -11.29 -39.05 6.10
CA PRO A 40 -11.57 -37.68 5.74
C PRO A 40 -11.25 -36.69 6.90
N ILE A 41 -10.73 -35.52 6.54
CA ILE A 41 -10.49 -34.44 7.50
C ILE A 41 -11.70 -33.52 7.47
N PRO A 42 -12.33 -33.21 8.62
CA PRO A 42 -13.43 -32.26 8.69
C PRO A 42 -12.98 -30.89 8.14
N VAL A 43 -13.81 -30.26 7.31
CA VAL A 43 -13.46 -28.99 6.58
C VAL A 43 -12.92 -27.91 7.53
N ARG A 44 -13.54 -27.74 8.71
CA ARG A 44 -13.07 -26.77 9.72
C ARG A 44 -11.65 -27.08 10.21
N LYS A 45 -11.32 -28.36 10.41
CA LYS A 45 -9.99 -28.77 10.85
C LYS A 45 -8.95 -28.60 9.76
N ALA A 46 -9.32 -28.93 8.50
CA ALA A 46 -8.48 -28.70 7.33
C ALA A 46 -8.16 -27.21 7.16
N LEU A 47 -9.15 -26.33 7.37
CA LEU A 47 -8.99 -24.89 7.32
C LEU A 47 -8.04 -24.38 8.42
N ASP A 48 -8.22 -24.83 9.69
CA ASP A 48 -7.33 -24.44 10.80
C ASP A 48 -5.86 -24.83 10.52
N TRP A 49 -5.64 -26.01 9.98
CA TRP A 49 -4.28 -26.49 9.63
C TRP A 49 -3.72 -25.77 8.41
N ALA A 50 -4.55 -25.47 7.42
CA ALA A 50 -4.14 -24.71 6.25
C ALA A 50 -3.69 -23.29 6.61
N VAL A 51 -4.40 -22.58 7.50
CA VAL A 51 -3.98 -21.27 8.01
C VAL A 51 -2.62 -21.35 8.68
N GLN A 52 -2.38 -22.34 9.54
CA GLN A 52 -1.11 -22.52 10.22
C GLN A 52 0.04 -22.85 9.25
N LEU A 53 -0.21 -23.70 8.25
CA LEU A 53 0.75 -24.04 7.20
C LEU A 53 1.12 -22.82 6.37
N ALA A 54 0.13 -22.05 5.92
CA ALA A 54 0.35 -20.83 5.16
C ALA A 54 1.15 -19.78 5.94
N LYS A 55 0.88 -19.61 7.25
CA LYS A 55 1.69 -18.73 8.14
C LYS A 55 3.14 -19.20 8.27
N GLY A 56 3.37 -20.50 8.37
CA GLY A 56 4.72 -21.06 8.40
C GLY A 56 5.48 -20.79 7.10
N LEU A 57 4.84 -21.03 5.94
CA LEU A 57 5.42 -20.72 4.64
C LEU A 57 5.69 -19.22 4.47
N ALA A 58 4.75 -18.35 4.86
CA ALA A 58 4.94 -16.91 4.81
C ALA A 58 6.17 -16.46 5.58
N ALA A 59 6.36 -16.94 6.81
CA ALA A 59 7.52 -16.63 7.64
C ALA A 59 8.86 -17.12 7.04
N ALA A 60 8.86 -18.22 6.30
CA ALA A 60 10.04 -18.70 5.58
C ALA A 60 10.31 -17.86 4.33
N HIS A 61 9.27 -17.58 3.53
CA HIS A 61 9.34 -16.78 2.31
C HIS A 61 9.81 -15.33 2.59
N GLU A 62 9.38 -14.72 3.70
CA GLU A 62 9.85 -13.41 4.16
C GLU A 62 11.38 -13.38 4.40
N LYS A 63 11.97 -14.52 4.67
CA LYS A 63 13.44 -14.69 4.83
C LYS A 63 14.14 -15.18 3.56
N GLY A 64 13.43 -15.19 2.43
CA GLY A 64 13.96 -15.67 1.17
C GLY A 64 14.14 -17.19 1.11
N ILE A 65 13.57 -17.94 2.07
CA ILE A 65 13.68 -19.39 2.13
C ILE A 65 12.46 -20.02 1.46
N VAL A 66 12.68 -20.74 0.37
CA VAL A 66 11.67 -21.48 -0.38
C VAL A 66 11.80 -22.97 -0.05
N HIS A 67 10.69 -23.65 0.24
CA HIS A 67 10.70 -25.04 0.69
C HIS A 67 11.06 -26.00 -0.45
N ARG A 68 10.49 -25.81 -1.65
CA ARG A 68 10.75 -26.53 -2.90
C ARG A 68 10.34 -28.01 -2.94
N ASP A 69 10.03 -28.65 -1.80
CA ASP A 69 9.56 -30.05 -1.69
C ASP A 69 8.45 -30.15 -0.64
N LEU A 70 7.48 -29.24 -0.69
CA LEU A 70 6.34 -29.24 0.24
C LEU A 70 5.36 -30.36 -0.15
N LYS A 71 5.07 -31.23 0.83
CA LYS A 71 4.18 -32.40 0.68
C LYS A 71 3.65 -32.82 2.06
N PRO A 72 2.58 -33.62 2.17
CA PRO A 72 2.01 -34.03 3.44
C PRO A 72 2.96 -34.79 4.37
N GLU A 73 3.99 -35.43 3.84
CA GLU A 73 5.04 -36.11 4.60
C GLU A 73 5.94 -35.09 5.35
N ASN A 74 6.09 -33.87 4.81
CA ASN A 74 6.88 -32.78 5.39
C ASN A 74 6.02 -31.81 6.23
N VAL A 75 4.77 -32.18 6.56
CA VAL A 75 3.90 -31.43 7.46
C VAL A 75 3.55 -32.31 8.64
N PHE A 76 3.90 -31.86 9.85
CA PHE A 76 3.70 -32.59 11.10
C PHE A 76 2.60 -31.96 11.94
N LEU A 77 1.72 -32.78 12.49
CA LEU A 77 0.64 -32.43 13.39
C LEU A 77 1.01 -32.84 14.80
N THR A 78 1.25 -31.87 15.66
CA THR A 78 1.59 -32.12 17.06
C THR A 78 0.36 -32.50 17.88
N LYS A 79 0.54 -33.16 19.03
CA LYS A 79 -0.57 -33.60 19.92
C LYS A 79 -1.39 -32.42 20.46
N ASP A 80 -0.81 -31.22 20.59
CA ASP A 80 -1.48 -29.97 20.99
C ASP A 80 -2.19 -29.26 19.81
N GLY A 81 -2.23 -29.88 18.63
CA GLY A 81 -3.00 -29.44 17.46
C GLY A 81 -2.30 -28.39 16.59
N ARG A 82 -1.00 -28.19 16.77
CA ARG A 82 -0.20 -27.29 15.93
C ARG A 82 0.33 -27.99 14.69
N VAL A 83 0.47 -27.21 13.61
CA VAL A 83 1.15 -27.61 12.38
C VAL A 83 2.62 -27.18 12.46
N LYS A 84 3.54 -28.10 12.15
CA LYS A 84 4.98 -27.83 11.99
C LYS A 84 5.43 -28.25 10.60
N ILE A 85 6.10 -27.33 9.88
CA ILE A 85 6.74 -27.64 8.60
C ILE A 85 8.11 -28.22 8.88
N LEU A 86 8.38 -29.40 8.28
CA LEU A 86 9.65 -30.12 8.38
C LEU A 86 10.51 -29.81 7.14
N ASP A 87 11.82 -30.04 7.24
CA ASP A 87 12.80 -30.22 6.14
C ASP A 87 12.71 -29.23 4.96
N PHE A 88 13.00 -27.95 5.19
CA PHE A 88 13.22 -26.97 4.11
C PHE A 88 14.38 -27.42 3.23
N GLY A 89 14.09 -27.94 2.03
CA GLY A 89 14.93 -28.20 0.84
C GLY A 89 16.45 -28.42 1.00
N LEU A 90 16.93 -28.93 2.12
CA LEU A 90 18.36 -29.10 2.44
C LEU A 90 19.12 -30.02 1.49
N ALA A 91 18.41 -30.88 0.75
CA ALA A 91 19.02 -31.85 -0.16
C ALA A 91 19.55 -31.25 -1.48
N LYS A 92 19.12 -30.05 -1.90
CA LYS A 92 19.55 -29.44 -3.18
C LYS A 92 20.73 -28.48 -3.07
N LEU A 93 21.09 -28.03 -1.86
CA LEU A 93 22.27 -27.17 -1.65
C LEU A 93 23.61 -27.88 -1.93
N LYS A 94 23.64 -29.22 -2.04
CA LYS A 94 24.85 -29.99 -2.34
C LYS A 94 25.20 -30.08 -3.83
N VAL A 95 24.27 -29.83 -4.75
CA VAL A 95 24.50 -30.01 -6.20
C VAL A 95 25.03 -28.74 -6.89
N GLU A 96 24.82 -27.56 -6.31
CA GLU A 96 25.27 -26.28 -6.93
C GLU A 96 26.75 -25.96 -6.72
N LYS A 97 27.49 -26.73 -5.91
CA LYS A 97 28.93 -26.48 -5.65
C LYS A 97 29.92 -27.27 -6.48
N GLU A 98 29.48 -28.24 -7.29
CA GLU A 98 30.42 -29.13 -8.01
C GLU A 98 30.16 -29.36 -9.51
N SER A 99 29.46 -28.54 -10.26
CA SER A 99 29.42 -28.73 -11.72
C SER A 99 29.07 -27.46 -12.49
N GLY A 100 30.06 -26.75 -12.95
CA GLY A 100 29.94 -25.95 -14.15
C GLY A 100 29.96 -26.85 -15.39
N SER A 101 28.85 -27.38 -15.84
CA SER A 101 28.65 -27.78 -17.24
C SER A 101 27.20 -28.29 -17.47
N GLN A 102 26.66 -27.87 -18.62
CA GLN A 102 25.40 -28.32 -19.21
C GLN A 102 25.33 -29.84 -19.30
N THR A 103 24.40 -30.49 -18.65
CA THR A 103 23.68 -31.71 -19.05
C THR A 103 23.07 -32.38 -17.83
N ASP A 104 21.83 -32.07 -17.44
CA ASP A 104 21.11 -32.81 -16.40
C ASP A 104 19.65 -33.13 -16.78
N LEU A 105 19.50 -33.85 -17.89
CA LEU A 105 18.32 -34.67 -18.17
C LEU A 105 18.51 -36.14 -17.76
N ARG A 106 19.62 -36.49 -17.03
CA ARG A 106 20.00 -37.89 -16.76
C ARG A 106 19.88 -38.37 -15.32
N THR A 107 19.44 -37.53 -14.35
CA THR A 107 19.36 -37.93 -12.93
C THR A 107 17.99 -38.50 -12.52
N ILE A 108 17.03 -38.65 -13.44
CA ILE A 108 15.72 -39.29 -13.16
C ILE A 108 15.78 -40.81 -13.36
N SER A 109 16.90 -41.40 -13.84
CA SER A 109 16.98 -42.82 -14.25
C SER A 109 17.87 -43.71 -13.36
N GLY A 110 18.24 -43.32 -12.17
CA GLY A 110 19.14 -44.15 -11.34
C GLY A 110 18.61 -44.32 -9.90
N ALA A 111 18.10 -45.50 -9.62
CA ALA A 111 17.64 -46.05 -8.31
C ALA A 111 16.12 -45.94 -8.10
N THR A 112 15.39 -46.86 -8.70
CA THR A 112 13.96 -47.06 -8.51
C THR A 112 13.67 -48.33 -7.71
N GLU A 113 13.22 -48.19 -6.46
CA GLU A 113 12.26 -49.16 -5.91
C GLU A 113 10.85 -48.80 -6.40
N PRO A 114 10.07 -49.76 -6.94
CA PRO A 114 8.74 -49.47 -7.47
C PRO A 114 7.78 -49.15 -6.31
N GLY A 115 7.29 -47.93 -6.25
CA GLY A 115 6.27 -47.45 -5.31
C GLY A 115 6.56 -46.10 -4.59
N VAL A 116 7.83 -45.72 -4.39
CA VAL A 116 8.22 -44.55 -3.61
C VAL A 116 8.31 -43.27 -4.49
N VAL A 117 8.67 -43.39 -5.75
CA VAL A 117 8.87 -42.26 -6.68
C VAL A 117 7.55 -41.68 -7.21
N LEU A 118 6.54 -42.50 -7.39
CA LEU A 118 5.22 -42.11 -7.92
C LEU A 118 4.44 -41.17 -7.01
N GLY A 119 4.71 -41.20 -5.69
CA GLY A 119 3.99 -40.46 -4.66
C GLY A 119 4.36 -38.98 -4.55
N THR A 120 5.60 -38.62 -4.78
CA THR A 120 6.13 -37.28 -4.54
C THR A 120 5.85 -36.31 -5.69
N MET A 121 5.73 -36.77 -6.92
CA MET A 121 5.55 -35.93 -8.12
C MET A 121 4.23 -35.16 -8.11
N GLY A 122 3.16 -35.64 -7.48
CA GLY A 122 1.84 -35.02 -7.50
C GLY A 122 1.74 -33.66 -6.80
N TYR A 123 2.77 -33.21 -6.10
CA TYR A 123 2.82 -31.91 -5.40
C TYR A 123 3.76 -30.91 -6.07
N MET A 124 4.50 -31.31 -7.12
CA MET A 124 5.40 -30.40 -7.84
C MET A 124 4.61 -29.36 -8.63
N ALA A 125 5.10 -28.12 -8.62
CA ALA A 125 4.53 -27.08 -9.45
C ALA A 125 4.90 -27.25 -10.94
N PRO A 126 4.08 -26.75 -11.89
CA PRO A 126 4.33 -26.85 -13.32
C PRO A 126 5.73 -26.37 -13.75
N GLU A 127 6.25 -25.30 -13.16
CA GLU A 127 7.59 -24.77 -13.43
C GLU A 127 8.69 -25.70 -12.94
N GLN A 128 8.51 -26.39 -11.82
CA GLN A 128 9.45 -27.40 -11.32
C GLN A 128 9.50 -28.62 -12.24
N VAL A 129 8.34 -29.08 -12.71
CA VAL A 129 8.25 -30.18 -13.70
C VAL A 129 8.94 -29.81 -15.01
N ARG A 130 8.90 -28.53 -15.42
CA ARG A 130 9.60 -28.01 -16.61
C ARG A 130 11.09 -27.72 -16.38
N GLY A 131 11.63 -27.98 -15.19
CA GLY A 131 13.04 -27.70 -14.86
C GLY A 131 13.35 -26.21 -14.70
N LYS A 132 12.35 -25.34 -14.55
CA LYS A 132 12.54 -23.91 -14.30
C LYS A 132 12.85 -23.66 -12.82
N PRO A 133 13.51 -22.54 -12.45
CA PRO A 133 13.75 -22.19 -11.06
C PRO A 133 12.45 -22.13 -10.25
N ALA A 134 12.43 -22.80 -9.09
CA ALA A 134 11.31 -22.74 -8.16
C ALA A 134 11.46 -21.52 -7.24
N ASP A 135 10.43 -20.71 -7.15
CA ASP A 135 10.30 -19.59 -6.21
C ASP A 135 9.19 -19.85 -5.18
N ARG A 136 8.83 -18.84 -4.39
CA ARG A 136 7.77 -18.93 -3.36
C ARG A 136 6.42 -19.38 -3.92
N ARG A 137 6.12 -19.10 -5.18
CA ARG A 137 4.87 -19.47 -5.86
C ARG A 137 4.79 -20.96 -6.16
N SER A 138 5.94 -21.64 -6.25
CA SER A 138 5.99 -23.11 -6.34
C SER A 138 5.51 -23.77 -5.04
N ASP A 139 5.86 -23.21 -3.86
CA ASP A 139 5.36 -23.69 -2.57
C ASP A 139 3.86 -23.41 -2.41
N ILE A 140 3.34 -22.30 -2.97
CA ILE A 140 1.90 -21.99 -2.99
C ILE A 140 1.12 -23.01 -3.82
N PHE A 141 1.66 -23.44 -4.96
CA PHE A 141 1.05 -24.53 -5.74
C PHE A 141 1.02 -25.84 -4.96
N ALA A 142 2.13 -26.21 -4.32
CA ALA A 142 2.22 -27.40 -3.46
C ALA A 142 1.26 -27.32 -2.26
N PHE A 143 1.14 -26.16 -1.65
CA PHE A 143 0.13 -25.86 -0.62
C PHE A 143 -1.31 -26.10 -1.14
N GLY A 144 -1.62 -25.58 -2.34
CA GLY A 144 -2.92 -25.76 -2.98
C GLY A 144 -3.26 -27.24 -3.20
N THR A 145 -2.26 -28.06 -3.64
CA THR A 145 -2.45 -29.51 -3.82
C THR A 145 -2.71 -30.25 -2.49
N ILE A 146 -2.02 -29.84 -1.42
CA ILE A 146 -2.22 -30.41 -0.07
C ILE A 146 -3.61 -30.06 0.44
N LEU A 147 -4.02 -28.79 0.31
CA LEU A 147 -5.34 -28.32 0.77
C LEU A 147 -6.47 -29.01 -0.01
N TYR A 148 -6.32 -29.16 -1.33
CA TYR A 148 -7.25 -29.92 -2.16
C TYR A 148 -7.39 -31.36 -1.65
N GLU A 149 -6.28 -32.06 -1.36
CA GLU A 149 -6.29 -33.44 -0.89
C GLU A 149 -6.89 -33.56 0.52
N MET A 150 -6.65 -32.60 1.43
CA MET A 150 -7.29 -32.56 2.75
C MET A 150 -8.82 -32.43 2.65
N LEU A 151 -9.32 -31.63 1.71
CA LEU A 151 -10.75 -31.34 1.55
C LEU A 151 -11.52 -32.40 0.77
N SER A 152 -10.89 -33.00 -0.26
CA SER A 152 -11.53 -33.98 -1.17
C SER A 152 -11.25 -35.44 -0.78
N GLY A 153 -10.21 -35.70 0.01
CA GLY A 153 -9.67 -37.03 0.23
C GLY A 153 -8.97 -37.64 -0.98
N GLN A 154 -8.78 -36.87 -2.06
CA GLN A 154 -8.16 -37.33 -3.31
C GLN A 154 -7.05 -36.38 -3.75
N ARG A 155 -6.03 -36.89 -4.46
CA ARG A 155 -4.97 -36.05 -5.02
C ARG A 155 -5.52 -35.15 -6.11
N ALA A 156 -5.09 -33.90 -6.14
CA ALA A 156 -5.47 -32.91 -7.17
C ALA A 156 -5.05 -33.37 -8.58
N PHE A 157 -3.85 -33.97 -8.69
CA PHE A 157 -3.30 -34.47 -9.94
C PHE A 157 -2.86 -35.90 -9.77
N ARG A 158 -3.42 -36.82 -10.58
CA ARG A 158 -3.13 -38.24 -10.57
C ARG A 158 -3.18 -38.78 -12.00
N GLY A 159 -2.23 -39.66 -12.34
CA GLY A 159 -2.21 -40.48 -13.55
C GLY A 159 -1.79 -41.89 -13.21
N ASP A 160 -1.98 -42.83 -14.17
CA ASP A 160 -1.61 -44.23 -14.00
C ASP A 160 -0.10 -44.43 -14.04
N THR A 161 0.62 -43.50 -14.72
CA THR A 161 2.08 -43.46 -14.80
C THR A 161 2.63 -42.13 -14.29
N ALA A 162 3.95 -42.08 -14.06
CA ALA A 162 4.63 -40.81 -13.73
C ALA A 162 4.45 -39.78 -14.87
N ALA A 163 4.50 -40.19 -16.13
CA ALA A 163 4.27 -39.31 -17.27
C ALA A 163 2.85 -38.78 -17.36
N ASP A 164 1.85 -39.56 -17.01
CA ASP A 164 0.45 -39.13 -16.93
C ASP A 164 0.22 -38.14 -15.81
N THR A 165 0.85 -38.34 -14.66
CA THR A 165 0.81 -37.40 -13.53
C THR A 165 1.45 -36.07 -13.91
N ILE A 166 2.61 -36.10 -14.55
CA ILE A 166 3.29 -34.93 -15.13
C ILE A 166 2.37 -34.18 -16.10
N THR A 167 1.77 -34.90 -17.01
CA THR A 167 0.82 -34.34 -18.00
C THR A 167 -0.38 -33.70 -17.28
N ALA A 168 -0.93 -34.35 -16.24
CA ALA A 168 -2.02 -33.78 -15.46
C ALA A 168 -1.63 -32.48 -14.75
N ILE A 169 -0.45 -32.40 -14.14
CA ILE A 169 0.07 -31.19 -13.51
C ILE A 169 0.19 -30.05 -14.55
N LEU A 170 0.64 -30.34 -15.76
CA LEU A 170 0.90 -29.33 -16.78
C LEU A 170 -0.34 -28.82 -17.49
N THR A 171 -1.39 -29.66 -17.64
CA THR A 171 -2.50 -29.39 -18.56
C THR A 171 -3.91 -29.57 -18.00
N LYS A 172 -4.10 -30.35 -16.92
CA LYS A 172 -5.45 -30.66 -16.40
C LYS A 172 -5.80 -29.76 -15.21
N GLU A 173 -7.06 -29.36 -15.14
CA GLU A 173 -7.66 -28.81 -13.92
C GLU A 173 -8.02 -29.91 -12.94
N PRO A 174 -7.89 -29.69 -11.62
CA PRO A 174 -8.38 -30.66 -10.64
C PRO A 174 -9.92 -30.71 -10.66
N PRO A 175 -10.51 -31.87 -10.34
CA PRO A 175 -11.96 -31.97 -10.20
C PRO A 175 -12.55 -30.96 -9.23
N ASP A 176 -13.79 -30.56 -9.46
CA ASP A 176 -14.50 -29.58 -8.62
C ASP A 176 -14.65 -30.10 -7.18
N LEU A 177 -14.20 -29.32 -6.18
CA LEU A 177 -14.33 -29.69 -4.77
C LEU A 177 -15.78 -29.80 -4.32
N SER A 178 -16.68 -29.00 -4.87
CA SER A 178 -18.11 -29.04 -4.59
C SER A 178 -18.78 -30.32 -5.06
N ALA A 179 -18.21 -30.99 -6.09
CA ALA A 179 -18.67 -32.30 -6.54
C ALA A 179 -18.23 -33.44 -5.61
N THR A 180 -17.11 -33.29 -4.92
CA THR A 180 -16.53 -34.33 -4.04
C THR A 180 -16.93 -34.14 -2.56
N ASN A 181 -17.12 -32.90 -2.12
CA ASN A 181 -17.46 -32.57 -0.75
C ASN A 181 -18.37 -31.32 -0.69
N LYS A 182 -19.66 -31.55 -0.43
CA LYS A 182 -20.69 -30.51 -0.36
C LYS A 182 -20.56 -29.55 0.84
N GLU A 183 -19.72 -29.85 1.81
CA GLU A 183 -19.48 -29.01 2.98
C GLU A 183 -18.42 -27.93 2.68
N VAL A 184 -17.73 -28.00 1.54
CA VAL A 184 -16.72 -27.02 1.16
C VAL A 184 -17.39 -25.73 0.68
N HIS A 185 -17.10 -24.63 1.38
CA HIS A 185 -17.62 -23.32 1.02
C HIS A 185 -17.04 -22.84 -0.34
N PRO A 186 -17.83 -22.23 -1.25
CA PRO A 186 -17.34 -21.78 -2.55
C PRO A 186 -16.10 -20.86 -2.51
N GLY A 187 -15.98 -20.06 -1.45
CA GLY A 187 -14.80 -19.24 -1.21
C GLY A 187 -13.53 -20.06 -1.00
N LEU A 188 -13.62 -21.21 -0.34
CA LEU A 188 -12.50 -22.11 -0.10
C LEU A 188 -12.08 -22.84 -1.40
N ASP A 189 -13.05 -23.27 -2.22
CA ASP A 189 -12.78 -23.82 -3.55
C ASP A 189 -12.03 -22.81 -4.43
N ARG A 190 -12.46 -21.53 -4.42
CA ARG A 190 -11.77 -20.46 -5.17
C ARG A 190 -10.33 -20.24 -4.73
N ILE A 191 -10.04 -20.25 -3.42
CA ILE A 191 -8.68 -20.14 -2.90
C ILE A 191 -7.82 -21.31 -3.41
N VAL A 192 -8.33 -22.55 -3.33
CA VAL A 192 -7.62 -23.74 -3.81
C VAL A 192 -7.32 -23.62 -5.30
N ARG A 193 -8.29 -23.23 -6.15
CA ARG A 193 -8.09 -23.04 -7.60
C ARG A 193 -7.04 -21.99 -7.89
N HIS A 194 -7.10 -20.85 -7.19
CA HIS A 194 -6.11 -19.78 -7.34
C HIS A 194 -4.68 -20.21 -6.97
N CYS A 195 -4.52 -21.06 -5.95
CA CYS A 195 -3.22 -21.69 -5.66
C CYS A 195 -2.75 -22.64 -6.78
N LEU A 196 -3.68 -23.27 -7.49
CA LEU A 196 -3.40 -24.33 -8.51
C LEU A 196 -3.31 -23.81 -9.94
N GLU A 197 -3.30 -22.49 -10.17
CA GLU A 197 -3.08 -21.89 -11.48
C GLU A 197 -1.77 -22.37 -12.10
N LYS A 198 -1.81 -22.65 -13.41
CA LYS A 198 -0.66 -23.23 -14.13
C LYS A 198 0.46 -22.23 -14.36
N ASN A 199 0.08 -20.96 -14.57
CA ASN A 199 1.01 -19.85 -14.65
C ASN A 199 1.32 -19.32 -13.25
N PRO A 200 2.59 -19.30 -12.81
CA PRO A 200 2.95 -18.77 -11.49
C PRO A 200 2.49 -17.32 -11.24
N GLU A 201 2.43 -16.50 -12.29
CA GLU A 201 2.00 -15.09 -12.22
C GLU A 201 0.49 -14.93 -11.93
N GLU A 202 -0.29 -15.98 -12.13
CA GLU A 202 -1.73 -16.01 -11.89
C GLU A 202 -2.09 -16.58 -10.51
N ARG A 203 -1.10 -17.02 -9.72
CA ARG A 203 -1.28 -17.50 -8.34
C ARG A 203 -1.23 -16.34 -7.35
N PHE A 204 -1.49 -16.66 -6.07
CA PHE A 204 -1.18 -15.72 -4.99
C PHE A 204 0.29 -15.31 -5.01
N ASP A 205 0.55 -14.02 -4.79
CA ASP A 205 1.92 -13.51 -4.73
C ASP A 205 2.68 -13.96 -3.48
N SER A 206 1.97 -14.19 -2.36
CA SER A 206 2.58 -14.64 -1.11
C SER A 206 1.73 -15.65 -0.35
N ALA A 207 2.38 -16.52 0.44
CA ALA A 207 1.69 -17.42 1.36
C ALA A 207 0.97 -16.65 2.49
N ARG A 208 1.31 -15.37 2.72
CA ARG A 208 0.62 -14.50 3.67
C ARG A 208 -0.78 -14.13 3.18
N ASP A 209 -0.93 -13.86 1.87
CA ASP A 209 -2.23 -13.57 1.27
C ASP A 209 -3.14 -14.80 1.34
N VAL A 210 -2.57 -15.99 1.09
CA VAL A 210 -3.29 -17.27 1.28
C VAL A 210 -3.77 -17.44 2.71
N ALA A 211 -2.91 -17.17 3.71
CA ALA A 211 -3.26 -17.27 5.12
C ALA A 211 -4.39 -16.30 5.49
N PHE A 212 -4.33 -15.07 4.98
CA PHE A 212 -5.33 -14.04 5.23
C PHE A 212 -6.70 -14.42 4.66
N ASP A 213 -6.76 -14.89 3.42
CA ASP A 213 -8.01 -15.30 2.78
C ASP A 213 -8.65 -16.53 3.48
N LEU A 214 -7.82 -17.47 3.97
CA LEU A 214 -8.29 -18.61 4.75
C LEU A 214 -8.81 -18.18 6.13
N GLU A 215 -8.18 -17.23 6.82
CA GLU A 215 -8.65 -16.70 8.10
C GLU A 215 -9.99 -15.97 7.96
N ALA A 216 -10.20 -15.24 6.89
CA ALA A 216 -11.47 -14.60 6.60
C ALA A 216 -12.63 -15.61 6.51
N LEU A 217 -12.37 -16.80 5.94
CA LEU A 217 -13.36 -17.88 5.89
C LEU A 217 -13.57 -18.58 7.24
N SER A 218 -12.54 -18.67 8.09
CA SER A 218 -12.67 -19.30 9.43
C SER A 218 -13.52 -18.46 10.39
N GLY A 219 -13.49 -17.12 10.25
CA GLY A 219 -14.32 -16.20 11.03
C GLY A 219 -15.81 -16.24 10.71
N LEU A 220 -16.19 -16.68 9.51
CA LEU A 220 -17.59 -16.83 9.09
C LEU A 220 -18.29 -18.06 9.69
N SER A 221 -17.55 -19.03 10.22
CA SER A 221 -18.09 -20.27 10.83
C SER A 221 -18.43 -20.13 12.33
N GLY A 222 -18.31 -18.95 12.92
CA GLY A 222 -18.39 -18.70 14.36
C GLY A 222 -19.72 -18.18 14.90
N THR A 223 -20.76 -18.00 14.11
CA THR A 223 -22.05 -17.45 14.59
C THR A 223 -23.26 -18.26 14.14
N THR A 224 -23.45 -19.42 14.74
CA THR A 224 -24.80 -20.01 14.93
C THR A 224 -24.79 -20.95 16.12
N THR A 225 -24.81 -20.42 17.33
CA THR A 225 -25.36 -21.14 18.49
C THR A 225 -26.85 -20.88 18.53
N VAL A 226 -27.64 -21.80 17.97
CA VAL A 226 -29.07 -21.91 18.26
C VAL A 226 -29.18 -22.47 19.65
N SER A 227 -29.66 -21.67 20.60
CA SER A 227 -30.08 -22.13 21.91
C SER A 227 -31.27 -23.09 21.76
N GLU A 228 -31.04 -24.35 22.02
CA GLU A 228 -32.11 -25.30 22.30
C GLU A 228 -32.80 -24.91 23.62
N VAL A 229 -33.99 -24.35 23.52
CA VAL A 229 -34.91 -24.26 24.64
C VAL A 229 -35.75 -25.55 24.68
N ALA A 230 -35.55 -26.27 25.76
CA ALA A 230 -36.22 -27.54 26.06
C ALA A 230 -37.75 -27.49 25.87
N ALA A 231 -38.26 -28.44 25.08
CA ALA A 231 -39.67 -28.74 24.98
C ALA A 231 -40.17 -29.36 26.28
N ARG A 232 -41.04 -28.68 26.99
CA ARG A 232 -41.92 -29.28 27.98
C ARG A 232 -43.24 -29.67 27.32
N THR A 233 -43.48 -30.95 27.27
CA THR A 233 -44.76 -31.59 26.93
C THR A 233 -45.86 -31.20 27.94
N THR A 234 -47.01 -30.71 27.45
CA THR A 234 -48.28 -30.81 28.13
C THR A 234 -49.40 -31.06 27.14
N THR A 235 -50.22 -32.01 27.57
CA THR A 235 -51.31 -32.71 26.96
C THR A 235 -52.40 -31.94 26.25
N ARG A 236 -52.93 -32.61 25.21
CA ARG A 236 -54.19 -32.44 24.49
C ARG A 236 -55.35 -31.79 25.26
N ARG A 237 -56.01 -30.82 24.60
CA ARG A 237 -57.49 -30.78 24.53
C ARG A 237 -57.92 -30.10 23.19
N SER A 238 -58.84 -30.79 22.56
CA SER A 238 -59.51 -30.50 21.31
C SER A 238 -60.32 -29.23 21.33
N PHE A 239 -60.21 -28.41 20.23
CA PHE A 239 -61.31 -27.59 19.74
C PHE A 239 -61.13 -27.34 18.20
N LEU A 240 -62.04 -27.94 17.43
CA LEU A 240 -62.49 -27.40 16.14
C LEU A 240 -63.74 -26.55 16.48
N PRO A 241 -64.01 -25.34 15.88
CA PRO A 241 -63.92 -25.01 14.49
C PRO A 241 -63.47 -23.52 14.27
N LEU A 242 -62.66 -23.23 13.27
CA LEU A 242 -62.48 -21.91 12.63
C LEU A 242 -61.65 -22.06 11.35
N LEU A 243 -62.17 -22.83 10.39
CA LEU A 243 -61.48 -23.13 9.13
C LEU A 243 -61.95 -22.26 7.96
N ALA A 244 -62.49 -21.05 8.19
CA ALA A 244 -62.90 -20.16 7.12
C ALA A 244 -62.28 -18.75 7.11
N ALA A 245 -61.53 -18.37 8.19
CA ALA A 245 -60.84 -17.05 8.21
C ALA A 245 -59.32 -17.16 7.99
N GLY A 246 -58.73 -18.36 7.91
CA GLY A 246 -57.28 -18.60 7.84
C GLY A 246 -56.68 -18.49 6.42
N VAL A 247 -57.49 -18.75 5.37
CA VAL A 247 -56.94 -18.83 4.00
C VAL A 247 -56.68 -17.42 3.38
N GLY A 248 -57.47 -16.41 3.77
CA GLY A 248 -57.25 -15.02 3.36
C GLY A 248 -56.02 -14.36 4.04
N GLY A 249 -55.78 -14.66 5.31
CA GLY A 249 -54.64 -14.14 6.07
C GLY A 249 -53.30 -14.73 5.66
N ILE A 250 -53.30 -16.02 5.26
CA ILE A 250 -52.08 -16.70 4.78
C ILE A 250 -51.66 -16.19 3.39
N ALA A 251 -52.63 -15.89 2.51
CA ALA A 251 -52.29 -15.32 1.19
C ALA A 251 -51.75 -13.90 1.29
N VAL A 252 -52.24 -13.02 2.18
CA VAL A 252 -51.75 -11.67 2.40
C VAL A 252 -50.45 -11.73 3.18
N GLY A 253 -50.29 -12.63 4.16
CA GLY A 253 -49.05 -12.86 4.89
C GLY A 253 -47.92 -13.44 4.00
N ALA A 254 -48.25 -14.37 3.10
CA ALA A 254 -47.33 -14.95 2.14
C ALA A 254 -46.93 -13.93 1.06
N ALA A 255 -47.88 -13.12 0.54
CA ALA A 255 -47.54 -12.05 -0.39
C ALA A 255 -46.73 -10.94 0.28
N GLY A 256 -47.07 -10.52 1.50
CA GLY A 256 -46.29 -9.55 2.29
C GLY A 256 -44.92 -10.11 2.71
N GLY A 257 -44.83 -11.38 3.09
CA GLY A 257 -43.59 -12.07 3.41
C GLY A 257 -42.70 -12.30 2.20
N LEU A 258 -43.29 -12.61 1.02
CA LEU A 258 -42.53 -12.69 -0.26
C LEU A 258 -42.04 -11.31 -0.74
N PHE A 259 -42.85 -10.25 -0.52
CA PHE A 259 -42.40 -8.88 -0.84
C PHE A 259 -41.34 -8.35 0.16
N ALA A 260 -41.49 -8.62 1.46
CA ALA A 260 -40.49 -8.31 2.48
C ALA A 260 -39.25 -9.20 2.35
N GLY A 261 -39.44 -10.51 2.09
CA GLY A 261 -38.37 -11.47 1.82
C GLY A 261 -37.57 -11.13 0.54
N ARG A 262 -38.24 -10.71 -0.53
CA ARG A 262 -37.56 -10.21 -1.73
C ARG A 262 -36.75 -8.93 -1.46
N ARG A 263 -37.22 -8.04 -0.58
CA ARG A 263 -36.46 -6.84 -0.17
C ARG A 263 -35.31 -7.15 0.82
N LEU A 264 -35.40 -8.23 1.58
CA LEU A 264 -34.38 -8.68 2.53
C LEU A 264 -33.36 -9.65 1.90
N TRP A 265 -33.71 -10.31 0.78
CA TRP A 265 -32.85 -11.28 0.08
C TRP A 265 -32.15 -10.71 -1.16
N SER A 266 -32.35 -9.46 -1.54
CA SER A 266 -31.66 -8.82 -2.67
C SER A 266 -30.46 -7.97 -2.23
N ARG A 267 -29.74 -8.35 -1.20
CA ARG A 267 -28.34 -7.91 -1.02
C ARG A 267 -27.47 -8.85 -1.86
N GLY A 268 -27.50 -8.68 -3.18
CA GLY A 268 -26.50 -9.25 -4.08
C GLY A 268 -25.13 -8.73 -3.69
N ASN A 269 -24.10 -9.58 -3.73
CA ASN A 269 -22.73 -9.11 -3.63
C ASN A 269 -22.50 -8.04 -4.71
N PRO A 270 -21.86 -6.90 -4.40
CA PRO A 270 -21.55 -5.90 -5.39
C PRO A 270 -20.78 -6.52 -6.56
N SER A 271 -21.19 -6.21 -7.79
CA SER A 271 -20.47 -6.65 -8.99
C SER A 271 -19.54 -5.54 -9.48
N PHE A 272 -18.27 -5.88 -9.67
CA PHE A 272 -17.24 -5.00 -10.19
C PHE A 272 -17.01 -5.34 -11.66
N ARG A 273 -17.12 -4.34 -12.54
CA ARG A 273 -16.79 -4.48 -13.96
C ARG A 273 -15.74 -3.45 -14.34
N GLU A 274 -14.59 -3.92 -14.80
CA GLU A 274 -13.47 -3.10 -15.23
C GLU A 274 -13.80 -2.35 -16.53
N LEU A 275 -13.37 -1.10 -16.63
CA LEU A 275 -13.59 -0.20 -17.74
C LEU A 275 -12.30 0.21 -18.47
N THR A 276 -11.15 0.00 -17.83
CA THR A 276 -9.84 0.38 -18.37
C THR A 276 -8.87 -0.80 -18.30
N PHE A 277 -7.99 -0.93 -19.31
CA PHE A 277 -7.11 -2.09 -19.49
C PHE A 277 -5.69 -1.63 -19.85
N ARG A 278 -5.27 -0.45 -19.40
CA ARG A 278 -3.98 0.14 -19.71
C ARG A 278 -3.22 0.45 -18.42
N ASN A 279 -1.91 0.26 -18.44
CA ASN A 279 -1.05 0.58 -17.31
C ASN A 279 -0.85 2.09 -17.17
N GLY A 280 -1.25 2.65 -16.05
CA GLY A 280 -1.06 4.07 -15.78
C GLY A 280 -1.85 4.57 -14.58
N LEU A 281 -1.83 5.86 -14.40
CA LEU A 281 -2.54 6.57 -13.34
C LEU A 281 -3.93 6.99 -13.83
N ILE A 282 -4.95 6.78 -13.00
CA ILE A 282 -6.27 7.40 -13.14
C ILE A 282 -6.50 8.26 -11.90
N GLN A 283 -6.90 9.53 -12.10
CA GLN A 283 -7.08 10.45 -10.97
C GLN A 283 -8.54 10.71 -10.61
N GLN A 284 -9.39 10.91 -11.59
CA GLN A 284 -10.82 11.19 -11.39
C GLN A 284 -11.65 10.59 -12.51
N ALA A 285 -12.88 10.26 -12.19
CA ALA A 285 -13.87 9.80 -13.17
C ALA A 285 -15.25 10.36 -12.84
N ARG A 286 -16.04 10.70 -13.87
CA ARG A 286 -17.40 11.23 -13.75
C ARG A 286 -18.30 10.62 -14.80
N PHE A 287 -19.55 10.38 -14.43
CA PHE A 287 -20.59 10.08 -15.40
C PHE A 287 -20.96 11.34 -16.19
N GLY A 288 -21.22 11.16 -17.47
CA GLY A 288 -21.91 12.16 -18.26
C GLY A 288 -23.39 12.29 -17.86
N PRO A 289 -24.09 13.36 -18.30
CA PRO A 289 -25.51 13.59 -17.99
C PRO A 289 -26.44 12.45 -18.44
N ASP A 290 -26.01 11.65 -19.43
CA ASP A 290 -26.75 10.48 -19.94
C ASP A 290 -26.62 9.24 -19.04
N GLY A 291 -25.77 9.28 -18.01
CA GLY A 291 -25.47 8.16 -17.12
C GLY A 291 -24.85 6.92 -17.80
N GLN A 292 -24.42 7.05 -19.07
CA GLN A 292 -23.81 5.99 -19.88
C GLN A 292 -22.39 6.35 -20.31
N SER A 293 -22.17 7.62 -20.65
CA SER A 293 -20.85 8.15 -20.98
C SER A 293 -20.04 8.36 -19.68
N ILE A 294 -18.77 8.07 -19.73
CA ILE A 294 -17.83 8.22 -18.61
C ILE A 294 -16.65 9.04 -19.09
N TYR A 295 -16.32 10.07 -18.35
CA TYR A 295 -15.15 10.90 -18.58
C TYR A 295 -14.17 10.68 -17.43
N TYR A 296 -12.90 10.51 -17.74
CA TYR A 296 -11.88 10.29 -16.71
C TYR A 296 -10.54 10.91 -17.10
N ALA A 297 -9.78 11.35 -16.10
CA ALA A 297 -8.44 11.89 -16.27
C ALA A 297 -7.41 10.79 -16.02
N ALA A 298 -6.58 10.48 -17.01
CA ALA A 298 -5.58 9.42 -16.93
C ALA A 298 -4.23 9.80 -17.57
N ALA A 299 -3.17 9.20 -17.06
CA ALA A 299 -1.82 9.27 -17.61
C ALA A 299 -1.32 7.86 -17.94
N TRP A 300 -1.32 7.50 -19.21
CA TRP A 300 -0.95 6.18 -19.69
C TRP A 300 0.52 6.12 -20.10
N GLU A 301 1.22 5.04 -19.74
CA GLU A 301 2.57 4.76 -20.27
C GLU A 301 3.58 5.90 -20.04
N GLY A 302 3.46 6.61 -18.90
CA GLY A 302 4.33 7.75 -18.59
C GLY A 302 4.07 9.05 -19.36
N LYS A 303 2.98 9.10 -20.16
CA LYS A 303 2.54 10.31 -20.85
C LYS A 303 1.89 11.29 -19.87
N PRO A 304 1.81 12.59 -20.21
CA PRO A 304 1.07 13.57 -19.42
C PRO A 304 -0.38 13.16 -19.19
N LEU A 305 -0.98 13.66 -18.10
CA LEU A 305 -2.38 13.47 -17.81
C LEU A 305 -3.26 14.06 -18.93
N GLU A 306 -4.28 13.32 -19.34
CA GLU A 306 -5.26 13.75 -20.36
C GLU A 306 -6.66 13.30 -19.98
N ILE A 307 -7.69 13.95 -20.50
CA ILE A 307 -9.07 13.55 -20.31
C ILE A 307 -9.47 12.58 -21.43
N PHE A 308 -10.06 11.47 -21.03
CA PHE A 308 -10.57 10.41 -21.89
C PHE A 308 -12.09 10.29 -21.74
N GLN A 309 -12.73 9.79 -22.78
CA GLN A 309 -14.14 9.43 -22.78
C GLN A 309 -14.30 7.95 -23.12
N THR A 310 -15.12 7.24 -22.34
CA THR A 310 -15.58 5.88 -22.65
C THR A 310 -17.08 5.76 -22.39
N ARG A 311 -17.67 4.59 -22.64
CA ARG A 311 -19.07 4.29 -22.38
C ARG A 311 -19.22 2.97 -21.64
N LEU A 312 -20.30 2.82 -20.90
CA LEU A 312 -20.58 1.57 -20.18
C LEU A 312 -20.74 0.35 -21.12
N ASP A 313 -21.17 0.55 -22.36
CA ASP A 313 -21.44 -0.49 -23.35
C ASP A 313 -20.25 -0.74 -24.30
N SER A 314 -19.13 -0.04 -24.15
CA SER A 314 -17.95 -0.16 -25.03
C SER A 314 -16.66 -0.15 -24.23
N PRO A 315 -15.69 -1.06 -24.51
CA PRO A 315 -14.37 -1.01 -23.92
C PRO A 315 -13.49 0.09 -24.52
N ASP A 316 -13.92 0.73 -25.61
CA ASP A 316 -13.12 1.73 -26.31
C ASP A 316 -13.07 3.05 -25.55
N SER A 317 -11.88 3.58 -25.34
CA SER A 317 -11.65 4.90 -24.78
C SER A 317 -11.10 5.85 -25.83
N ARG A 318 -11.70 7.02 -25.94
CA ARG A 318 -11.28 8.08 -26.87
C ARG A 318 -10.62 9.21 -26.09
N VAL A 319 -9.58 9.79 -26.67
CA VAL A 319 -8.98 11.01 -26.13
C VAL A 319 -9.97 12.16 -26.32
N PHE A 320 -10.32 12.83 -25.22
CA PHE A 320 -11.10 14.06 -25.26
C PHE A 320 -10.21 15.26 -25.64
N GLY A 321 -8.93 15.18 -25.29
CA GLY A 321 -7.93 16.24 -25.42
C GLY A 321 -7.63 16.91 -24.08
N LEU A 322 -7.07 18.14 -24.13
CA LEU A 322 -6.65 18.93 -22.98
C LEU A 322 -5.45 18.29 -22.21
N PRO A 323 -4.27 18.23 -22.83
CA PRO A 323 -3.08 17.72 -22.16
C PRO A 323 -2.77 18.48 -20.85
N GLY A 324 -2.43 17.75 -19.79
CA GLY A 324 -2.16 18.32 -18.47
C GLY A 324 -3.40 18.71 -17.65
N ALA A 325 -4.61 18.53 -18.18
CA ALA A 325 -5.84 18.87 -17.47
C ALA A 325 -6.29 17.76 -16.53
N ILE A 326 -6.93 18.17 -15.43
CA ILE A 326 -7.65 17.30 -14.49
C ILE A 326 -9.16 17.50 -14.63
N LEU A 327 -9.94 16.43 -14.47
CA LEU A 327 -11.40 16.50 -14.47
C LEU A 327 -11.89 16.73 -13.03
N MET A 328 -12.66 17.78 -12.76
CA MET A 328 -13.18 18.05 -11.42
C MET A 328 -14.63 17.61 -11.26
N SER A 329 -15.51 18.11 -12.14
CA SER A 329 -16.94 17.81 -12.07
C SER A 329 -17.61 17.98 -13.43
N ILE A 330 -18.79 17.36 -13.63
CA ILE A 330 -19.62 17.53 -14.83
C ILE A 330 -21.03 17.97 -14.41
N SER A 331 -21.52 19.03 -15.03
CA SER A 331 -22.88 19.52 -14.79
C SER A 331 -23.94 18.70 -15.54
N LYS A 332 -25.18 18.72 -15.07
CA LYS A 332 -26.31 18.12 -15.80
C LYS A 332 -26.54 18.72 -17.18
N ALA A 333 -26.08 19.96 -17.40
CA ALA A 333 -26.18 20.64 -18.70
C ALA A 333 -25.09 20.22 -19.69
N GLY A 334 -24.15 19.36 -19.27
CA GLY A 334 -23.05 18.89 -20.12
C GLY A 334 -21.89 19.87 -20.19
N GLU A 335 -21.63 20.61 -19.11
CA GLU A 335 -20.38 21.36 -18.95
C GLU A 335 -19.44 20.69 -17.97
N MET A 336 -18.18 20.52 -18.35
CA MET A 336 -17.11 20.05 -17.49
C MET A 336 -16.44 21.23 -16.77
N ALA A 337 -16.19 21.10 -15.49
CA ALA A 337 -15.24 21.87 -14.72
C ALA A 337 -13.90 21.12 -14.79
N VAL A 338 -12.89 21.75 -15.38
CA VAL A 338 -11.55 21.18 -15.58
C VAL A 338 -10.50 22.07 -14.96
N GLY A 339 -9.42 21.46 -14.44
CA GLY A 339 -8.25 22.20 -13.98
C GLY A 339 -7.16 22.14 -15.02
N LEU A 340 -6.77 23.29 -15.56
CA LEU A 340 -5.70 23.45 -16.52
C LEU A 340 -4.36 23.69 -15.81
N GLU A 341 -3.24 23.34 -16.44
CA GLU A 341 -1.90 23.55 -15.91
C GLU A 341 -1.71 23.03 -14.47
N SER A 342 -2.22 21.84 -14.23
CA SER A 342 -2.20 21.22 -12.91
C SER A 342 -0.78 21.04 -12.38
N ARG A 343 -0.51 21.59 -11.18
CA ARG A 343 0.77 21.51 -10.49
C ARG A 343 0.65 20.82 -9.13
N SER A 344 1.64 20.03 -8.74
CA SER A 344 1.71 19.43 -7.42
C SER A 344 2.03 20.50 -6.36
N MET A 345 1.32 20.43 -5.23
CA MET A 345 1.55 21.29 -4.06
C MET A 345 2.31 20.56 -2.94
N GLY A 346 2.65 19.28 -3.17
CA GLY A 346 3.22 18.34 -2.21
C GLY A 346 2.16 17.37 -1.65
N GLY A 347 2.59 16.16 -1.29
CA GLY A 347 1.69 15.08 -0.88
C GLY A 347 0.62 14.80 -1.93
N PHE A 348 -0.62 14.70 -1.50
CA PHE A 348 -1.78 14.38 -2.35
C PHE A 348 -2.47 15.60 -2.97
N GLN A 349 -1.95 16.81 -2.77
CA GLN A 349 -2.57 18.06 -3.22
C GLN A 349 -2.08 18.50 -4.61
N ARG A 350 -3.02 18.98 -5.42
CA ARG A 350 -2.74 19.62 -6.72
C ARG A 350 -3.54 20.91 -6.83
N SER A 351 -2.93 21.93 -7.46
CA SER A 351 -3.58 23.20 -7.77
C SER A 351 -3.61 23.38 -9.29
N ALA A 352 -4.66 24.01 -9.79
CA ALA A 352 -4.86 24.24 -11.23
C ALA A 352 -5.63 25.54 -11.48
N THR A 353 -5.63 26.02 -12.73
CA THR A 353 -6.55 27.04 -13.21
C THR A 353 -7.87 26.39 -13.58
N LEU A 354 -8.93 26.69 -12.84
CA LEU A 354 -10.27 26.20 -13.12
C LEU A 354 -10.82 26.81 -14.41
N ALA A 355 -11.29 25.95 -15.31
CA ALA A 355 -11.93 26.35 -16.56
C ALA A 355 -13.20 25.53 -16.82
N ARG A 356 -14.08 26.03 -17.69
CA ARG A 356 -15.29 25.36 -18.17
C ARG A 356 -15.17 25.00 -19.64
N ILE A 357 -15.66 23.82 -20.01
CA ILE A 357 -15.73 23.35 -21.41
C ILE A 357 -16.94 22.41 -21.59
N GLY A 358 -17.58 22.45 -22.74
CA GLY A 358 -18.67 21.52 -23.04
C GLY A 358 -18.19 20.08 -23.27
N ILE A 359 -18.97 19.08 -22.85
CA ILE A 359 -18.63 17.64 -23.00
C ILE A 359 -18.59 17.18 -24.48
N THR A 360 -19.15 17.96 -25.42
CA THR A 360 -19.05 17.64 -26.83
C THR A 360 -17.72 17.99 -27.46
N GLY A 361 -16.85 18.70 -26.74
CA GLY A 361 -15.59 19.21 -27.25
C GLY A 361 -15.77 20.34 -28.28
N GLY A 362 -14.65 20.68 -28.96
CA GLY A 362 -14.68 21.63 -30.10
C GLY A 362 -14.53 23.10 -29.74
N GLY A 363 -14.54 23.48 -28.45
CA GLY A 363 -14.30 24.85 -27.99
C GLY A 363 -13.02 24.98 -27.15
N ALA A 364 -12.51 26.22 -27.07
CA ALA A 364 -11.44 26.48 -26.09
C ALA A 364 -12.00 26.52 -24.65
N PRO A 365 -11.27 25.97 -23.65
CA PRO A 365 -11.66 26.11 -22.25
C PRO A 365 -11.76 27.57 -21.84
N ARG A 366 -12.81 27.93 -21.12
CA ARG A 366 -12.98 29.28 -20.56
C ARG A 366 -12.52 29.27 -19.09
N GLU A 367 -11.44 29.97 -18.82
CA GLU A 367 -10.88 30.11 -17.47
C GLU A 367 -11.84 30.92 -16.56
N ILE A 368 -11.90 30.52 -15.28
CA ILE A 368 -12.79 31.09 -14.27
C ILE A 368 -12.02 31.57 -13.05
N ALA A 369 -11.10 30.76 -12.51
CA ALA A 369 -10.37 31.06 -11.27
C ALA A 369 -9.01 30.35 -11.24
N SER A 370 -8.02 31.00 -10.65
CA SER A 370 -6.69 30.41 -10.39
C SER A 370 -6.61 29.73 -9.03
N ASP A 371 -5.59 28.88 -8.84
CA ASP A 371 -5.22 28.24 -7.59
C ASP A 371 -6.34 27.38 -6.96
N VAL A 372 -7.17 26.76 -7.82
CA VAL A 372 -8.26 25.87 -7.41
C VAL A 372 -7.72 24.45 -7.21
N LEU A 373 -8.07 23.86 -6.09
CA LEU A 373 -7.73 22.47 -5.74
C LEU A 373 -8.85 21.52 -6.22
N TRP A 374 -10.12 21.87 -5.98
CA TRP A 374 -11.29 21.07 -6.28
C TRP A 374 -12.48 21.95 -6.69
N ALA A 375 -13.38 21.41 -7.51
CA ALA A 375 -14.64 22.04 -7.85
C ALA A 375 -15.77 21.02 -7.99
N ASP A 376 -17.00 21.42 -7.63
CA ASP A 376 -18.20 20.63 -7.88
C ASP A 376 -19.38 21.52 -8.32
N TRP A 377 -20.16 21.02 -9.28
CA TRP A 377 -21.33 21.72 -9.79
C TRP A 377 -22.53 21.61 -8.85
N SER A 378 -23.27 22.70 -8.71
CA SER A 378 -24.59 22.64 -8.09
C SER A 378 -25.54 21.71 -8.88
N PRO A 379 -26.52 21.08 -8.21
CA PRO A 379 -27.44 20.15 -8.86
C PRO A 379 -28.24 20.75 -10.02
N ASP A 380 -28.45 22.08 -10.05
CA ASP A 380 -29.08 22.83 -11.11
C ASP A 380 -28.10 23.26 -12.22
N GLY A 381 -26.80 23.04 -12.03
CA GLY A 381 -25.74 23.40 -13.00
C GLY A 381 -25.46 24.90 -13.12
N GLN A 382 -25.94 25.74 -12.20
CA GLN A 382 -25.82 27.20 -12.30
C GLN A 382 -24.58 27.75 -11.53
N ALA A 383 -24.14 27.07 -10.49
CA ALA A 383 -23.04 27.51 -9.65
C ALA A 383 -22.00 26.42 -9.41
N LEU A 384 -20.79 26.82 -9.07
CA LEU A 384 -19.70 25.94 -8.64
C LEU A 384 -19.36 26.22 -7.19
N ALA A 385 -19.20 25.17 -6.40
CA ALA A 385 -18.43 25.19 -5.17
C ALA A 385 -16.97 24.90 -5.50
N ILE A 386 -16.05 25.68 -4.99
CA ILE A 386 -14.62 25.49 -5.20
C ILE A 386 -13.87 25.42 -3.87
N VAL A 387 -12.80 24.64 -3.86
CA VAL A 387 -11.79 24.64 -2.80
C VAL A 387 -10.53 25.25 -3.36
N LYS A 388 -9.99 26.25 -2.69
CA LYS A 388 -8.74 26.92 -3.10
C LYS A 388 -7.84 27.20 -1.90
N GLU A 389 -6.55 27.38 -2.15
CA GLU A 389 -5.60 27.76 -1.12
C GLU A 389 -5.30 29.27 -1.19
N VAL A 390 -5.44 29.94 -0.04
CA VAL A 390 -5.12 31.36 0.10
C VAL A 390 -4.35 31.55 1.41
N GLN A 391 -3.16 32.15 1.34
CA GLN A 391 -2.32 32.49 2.51
C GLN A 391 -2.12 31.31 3.48
N GLY A 392 -1.91 30.13 2.95
CA GLY A 392 -1.64 28.94 3.75
C GLY A 392 -2.87 28.33 4.43
N LYS A 393 -4.09 28.70 4.06
CA LYS A 393 -5.36 28.07 4.49
C LYS A 393 -6.14 27.59 3.27
N THR A 394 -6.91 26.54 3.41
CA THR A 394 -7.88 26.13 2.39
C THR A 394 -9.23 26.79 2.67
N HIS A 395 -9.85 27.29 1.62
CA HIS A 395 -11.14 27.96 1.65
C HIS A 395 -12.14 27.23 0.76
N VAL A 396 -13.38 27.11 1.25
CA VAL A 396 -14.52 26.74 0.42
C VAL A 396 -15.25 28.01 0.01
N GLU A 397 -15.36 28.23 -1.30
CA GLU A 397 -16.19 29.32 -1.86
C GLU A 397 -17.47 28.72 -2.49
N TYR A 398 -18.62 29.31 -2.16
CA TYR A 398 -19.90 28.96 -2.78
C TYR A 398 -20.94 30.09 -2.70
N PRO A 399 -21.33 30.70 -3.82
CA PRO A 399 -20.72 30.56 -5.16
C PRO A 399 -19.29 31.14 -5.19
N ILE A 400 -18.60 30.96 -6.32
CA ILE A 400 -17.24 31.49 -6.52
C ILE A 400 -17.17 32.98 -6.13
N GLY A 401 -16.15 33.37 -5.40
CA GLY A 401 -15.94 34.70 -4.84
C GLY A 401 -16.57 34.92 -3.45
N LYS A 402 -17.38 33.97 -2.95
CA LYS A 402 -17.93 34.04 -1.59
C LYS A 402 -17.37 32.90 -0.73
N THR A 403 -16.39 33.18 0.10
CA THR A 403 -15.86 32.23 1.08
C THR A 403 -16.92 31.96 2.14
N ILE A 404 -17.28 30.67 2.30
CA ILE A 404 -18.22 30.21 3.33
C ILE A 404 -17.53 29.47 4.47
N PHE A 405 -16.33 28.90 4.21
CA PHE A 405 -15.57 28.15 5.23
C PHE A 405 -14.06 28.28 5.01
N SER A 406 -13.29 28.23 6.09
CA SER A 406 -11.81 28.26 6.08
C SER A 406 -11.25 27.22 7.03
N TYR A 407 -10.20 26.50 6.58
CA TYR A 407 -9.60 25.39 7.31
C TYR A 407 -8.05 25.49 7.31
N SER A 408 -7.43 25.16 8.42
CA SER A 408 -5.97 25.22 8.58
C SER A 408 -5.23 24.06 7.94
N GLY A 409 -5.86 22.88 7.85
CA GLY A 409 -5.41 21.71 7.11
C GLY A 409 -5.69 21.86 5.60
N TRP A 410 -6.07 20.77 4.95
CA TRP A 410 -6.53 20.83 3.56
C TRP A 410 -7.88 20.12 3.39
N LEU A 411 -8.63 20.51 2.36
CA LEU A 411 -9.97 20.03 2.05
C LEU A 411 -9.96 19.34 0.68
N GLY A 412 -10.61 18.18 0.60
CA GLY A 412 -10.70 17.39 -0.61
C GLY A 412 -12.12 16.98 -0.96
N HIS A 413 -12.33 16.62 -2.22
CA HIS A 413 -13.54 15.97 -2.75
C HIS A 413 -14.87 16.63 -2.37
N PRO A 414 -15.04 17.96 -2.56
CA PRO A 414 -16.32 18.61 -2.29
C PRO A 414 -17.42 18.02 -3.17
N ARG A 415 -18.58 17.74 -2.58
CA ARG A 415 -19.79 17.26 -3.28
C ARG A 415 -21.01 17.97 -2.76
N ILE A 416 -21.66 18.74 -3.62
CA ILE A 416 -22.90 19.41 -3.27
C ILE A 416 -24.01 18.36 -3.16
N SER A 417 -24.83 18.44 -2.09
CA SER A 417 -25.94 17.50 -1.89
C SER A 417 -26.97 17.58 -3.02
N PRO A 418 -27.73 16.51 -3.30
CA PRO A 418 -28.73 16.49 -4.36
C PRO A 418 -29.83 17.58 -4.24
N ASP A 419 -30.10 18.03 -3.01
CA ASP A 419 -31.02 19.13 -2.72
C ASP A 419 -30.34 20.52 -2.74
N GLY A 420 -29.02 20.56 -2.93
CA GLY A 420 -28.23 21.78 -3.01
C GLY A 420 -28.03 22.52 -1.67
N GLN A 421 -28.41 21.94 -0.53
CA GLN A 421 -28.38 22.64 0.76
C GLN A 421 -27.09 22.45 1.54
N SER A 422 -26.30 21.45 1.19
CA SER A 422 -25.08 21.10 1.93
C SER A 422 -23.93 20.74 0.97
N ILE A 423 -22.70 20.80 1.47
CA ILE A 423 -21.49 20.34 0.77
C ILE A 423 -20.82 19.29 1.65
N ALA A 424 -20.77 18.06 1.20
CA ALA A 424 -19.94 17.04 1.82
C ALA A 424 -18.50 17.19 1.32
N LEU A 425 -17.52 16.93 2.21
CA LEU A 425 -16.12 17.06 1.88
C LEU A 425 -15.24 16.21 2.81
N LEU A 426 -14.00 15.96 2.40
CA LEU A 426 -12.97 15.36 3.24
C LEU A 426 -12.15 16.45 3.91
N LEU A 427 -11.94 16.31 5.22
CA LEU A 427 -11.08 17.18 6.02
C LEU A 427 -9.81 16.43 6.37
N HIS A 428 -8.67 17.01 6.02
CA HIS A 428 -7.34 16.45 6.29
C HIS A 428 -6.59 17.41 7.21
N PRO A 429 -6.40 17.06 8.50
CA PRO A 429 -5.77 17.93 9.48
C PRO A 429 -4.30 18.22 9.16
N VAL A 430 -3.59 17.23 8.61
CA VAL A 430 -2.16 17.31 8.30
C VAL A 430 -1.95 17.60 6.82
N ARG A 431 -1.18 18.64 6.51
CA ARG A 431 -0.86 18.99 5.12
C ARG A 431 0.05 17.96 4.49
N GLY A 432 -0.30 17.53 3.28
CA GLY A 432 0.44 16.54 2.52
C GLY A 432 0.16 15.09 2.91
N ASP A 433 -0.66 14.85 3.96
CA ASP A 433 -1.14 13.55 4.40
C ASP A 433 -2.56 13.30 3.89
N ASP A 434 -2.95 12.06 3.61
CA ASP A 434 -4.29 11.68 3.18
C ASP A 434 -5.17 11.12 4.31
N GLY A 435 -4.67 11.11 5.55
CA GLY A 435 -5.45 10.86 6.75
C GLY A 435 -6.48 11.95 7.00
N GLY A 436 -7.67 11.58 7.49
CA GLY A 436 -8.72 12.59 7.72
C GLY A 436 -10.10 12.01 8.02
N LEU A 437 -11.12 12.85 7.86
CA LEU A 437 -12.50 12.53 8.20
C LEU A 437 -13.51 13.10 7.18
N VAL A 438 -14.75 12.59 7.23
CA VAL A 438 -15.87 13.13 6.44
C VAL A 438 -16.59 14.21 7.21
N GLY A 439 -16.76 15.38 6.60
CA GLY A 439 -17.56 16.48 7.10
C GLY A 439 -18.62 16.97 6.13
N ILE A 440 -19.56 17.75 6.66
CA ILE A 440 -20.61 18.40 5.89
C ILE A 440 -20.71 19.87 6.29
N LEU A 441 -20.72 20.73 5.31
CA LEU A 441 -20.98 22.18 5.46
C LEU A 441 -22.41 22.49 5.06
N ASP A 442 -23.13 23.29 5.86
CA ASP A 442 -24.35 23.92 5.42
C ASP A 442 -24.07 25.20 4.60
N ARG A 443 -25.10 25.82 4.05
CA ARG A 443 -24.96 27.07 3.26
C ARG A 443 -24.44 28.27 4.06
N SER A 444 -24.49 28.22 5.39
CA SER A 444 -23.93 29.24 6.27
C SER A 444 -22.43 29.03 6.53
N GLY A 445 -21.89 27.90 6.13
CA GLY A 445 -20.50 27.50 6.38
C GLY A 445 -20.29 26.80 7.75
N LYS A 446 -21.37 26.41 8.42
CA LYS A 446 -21.27 25.64 9.66
C LYS A 446 -20.87 24.20 9.35
N LEU A 447 -19.70 23.82 9.86
CA LEU A 447 -19.16 22.45 9.75
C LEU A 447 -19.81 21.52 10.75
N ARG A 448 -20.10 20.31 10.32
CA ARG A 448 -20.42 19.15 11.16
C ARG A 448 -19.59 17.95 10.68
N GLU A 449 -18.77 17.43 11.54
CA GLU A 449 -18.01 16.19 11.34
C GLU A 449 -18.96 14.99 11.48
N LEU A 450 -18.85 14.04 10.56
CA LEU A 450 -19.70 12.84 10.50
C LEU A 450 -18.97 11.58 10.93
N THR A 451 -17.65 11.53 10.78
CA THR A 451 -16.85 10.36 11.17
C THR A 451 -15.72 10.77 12.14
N GLY A 452 -15.11 9.80 12.80
CA GLY A 452 -13.77 9.96 13.36
C GLY A 452 -12.70 9.82 12.29
N ASP A 453 -11.43 9.95 12.67
CA ASP A 453 -10.28 9.93 11.78
C ASP A 453 -10.06 8.56 11.13
N PHE A 454 -9.65 8.59 9.87
CA PHE A 454 -9.10 7.48 9.09
C PHE A 454 -7.62 7.72 8.83
N ALA A 455 -6.81 6.67 8.81
CA ALA A 455 -5.39 6.75 8.47
C ALA A 455 -5.17 7.14 6.99
N SER A 456 -6.10 6.75 6.12
CA SER A 456 -6.14 7.15 4.71
C SER A 456 -7.60 7.27 4.28
N ILE A 457 -7.97 8.36 3.60
CA ILE A 457 -9.33 8.61 3.10
C ILE A 457 -9.29 9.30 1.74
N ALA A 458 -10.08 8.81 0.77
CA ALA A 458 -10.13 9.36 -0.58
C ALA A 458 -11.49 9.12 -1.23
N GLY A 459 -11.85 9.95 -2.20
CA GLY A 459 -13.10 9.84 -2.94
C GLY A 459 -14.35 10.03 -2.06
N LEU A 460 -15.33 10.72 -2.59
CA LEU A 460 -16.58 10.99 -1.89
C LEU A 460 -17.72 11.22 -2.88
N CYS A 461 -18.88 10.62 -2.60
CA CYS A 461 -20.11 10.94 -3.33
C CYS A 461 -21.35 10.82 -2.40
N TRP A 462 -22.45 11.42 -2.80
CA TRP A 462 -23.74 11.19 -2.15
C TRP A 462 -24.33 9.87 -2.61
N SER A 463 -24.97 9.11 -1.72
CA SER A 463 -25.78 7.95 -2.12
C SER A 463 -26.89 8.36 -3.09
N PRO A 464 -27.43 7.43 -3.91
CA PRO A 464 -28.54 7.75 -4.84
C PRO A 464 -29.75 8.41 -4.18
N GLY A 465 -30.02 8.04 -2.93
CA GLY A 465 -31.11 8.62 -2.11
C GLY A 465 -30.77 9.92 -1.40
N GLY A 466 -29.51 10.37 -1.43
CA GLY A 466 -29.07 11.60 -0.76
C GLY A 466 -29.06 11.54 0.78
N ASN A 467 -29.25 10.37 1.38
CA ASN A 467 -29.35 10.18 2.83
C ASN A 467 -28.06 9.65 3.50
N GLU A 468 -27.10 9.28 2.69
CA GLU A 468 -25.76 8.83 3.12
C GLU A 468 -24.69 9.46 2.24
N ILE A 469 -23.49 9.53 2.78
CA ILE A 469 -22.27 9.86 2.04
C ILE A 469 -21.46 8.61 1.91
N TRP A 470 -21.09 8.24 0.69
CA TRP A 470 -20.21 7.12 0.37
C TRP A 470 -18.78 7.64 0.19
N PHE A 471 -17.81 6.95 0.76
CA PHE A 471 -16.40 7.33 0.71
C PHE A 471 -15.51 6.10 0.82
N ALA A 472 -14.26 6.23 0.43
CA ALA A 472 -13.26 5.19 0.64
C ALA A 472 -12.32 5.56 1.79
N GLY A 473 -12.14 4.65 2.76
CA GLY A 473 -11.31 4.92 3.93
C GLY A 473 -10.71 3.67 4.55
N ALA A 474 -9.49 3.82 5.08
CA ALA A 474 -8.75 2.81 5.84
C ALA A 474 -8.49 3.32 7.26
N ARG A 475 -8.75 2.49 8.27
CA ARG A 475 -8.42 2.80 9.68
C ARG A 475 -6.94 2.61 9.98
N VAL A 476 -6.28 1.73 9.21
CA VAL A 476 -4.85 1.41 9.32
C VAL A 476 -4.31 1.24 7.89
N GLY A 477 -3.12 1.80 7.60
CA GLY A 477 -2.47 1.71 6.30
C GLY A 477 -3.20 2.46 5.17
N PHE A 478 -2.98 2.03 3.92
CA PHE A 478 -3.47 2.70 2.71
C PHE A 478 -4.55 1.93 1.95
N ASN A 479 -4.87 0.68 2.35
CA ASN A 479 -5.90 -0.13 1.70
C ASN A 479 -7.30 0.36 2.09
N ARG A 480 -7.81 1.31 1.31
CA ARG A 480 -9.12 1.92 1.54
C ARG A 480 -10.24 1.01 1.03
N TYR A 481 -11.28 0.85 1.85
CA TYR A 481 -12.52 0.14 1.54
C TYR A 481 -13.66 1.13 1.32
N LEU A 482 -14.69 0.72 0.57
CA LEU A 482 -15.89 1.54 0.41
C LEU A 482 -16.73 1.52 1.68
N ASN A 483 -17.04 2.69 2.19
CA ASN A 483 -17.82 2.91 3.39
C ASN A 483 -18.98 3.88 3.11
N ALA A 484 -20.02 3.79 3.93
CA ALA A 484 -21.08 4.78 3.99
C ALA A 484 -21.16 5.40 5.38
N VAL A 485 -21.50 6.68 5.45
CA VAL A 485 -21.86 7.34 6.69
C VAL A 485 -23.22 8.03 6.52
N THR A 486 -24.14 7.77 7.45
CA THR A 486 -25.43 8.47 7.51
C THR A 486 -25.24 9.91 7.95
N LEU A 487 -26.22 10.77 7.67
CA LEU A 487 -26.21 12.14 8.18
C LEU A 487 -26.25 12.22 9.73
N SER A 488 -26.56 11.14 10.43
CA SER A 488 -26.46 11.03 11.90
C SER A 488 -25.11 10.52 12.41
N GLY A 489 -24.14 10.25 11.52
CA GLY A 489 -22.80 9.83 11.89
C GLY A 489 -22.59 8.30 12.05
N ARG A 490 -23.59 7.46 11.67
CA ARG A 490 -23.42 6.01 11.71
C ARG A 490 -22.69 5.53 10.46
N THR A 491 -21.57 4.85 10.63
CA THR A 491 -20.76 4.27 9.54
C THR A 491 -21.06 2.81 9.34
N ARG A 492 -20.94 2.33 8.08
CA ARG A 492 -20.99 0.91 7.69
C ARG A 492 -20.08 0.65 6.50
N SER A 493 -19.58 -0.57 6.33
CA SER A 493 -18.88 -1.02 5.13
C SER A 493 -19.88 -1.25 3.99
N LEU A 494 -19.50 -0.88 2.77
CA LEU A 494 -20.24 -1.12 1.53
C LEU A 494 -19.61 -2.27 0.73
N ALA A 495 -18.31 -2.22 0.54
CA ALA A 495 -17.54 -3.21 -0.20
C ALA A 495 -16.05 -3.14 0.16
N GLU A 496 -15.40 -4.30 0.03
CA GLU A 496 -13.97 -4.47 0.23
C GLU A 496 -13.37 -5.07 -1.05
N ALA A 497 -12.17 -4.62 -1.41
CA ALA A 497 -11.40 -5.18 -2.51
C ALA A 497 -9.91 -5.12 -2.16
N THR A 498 -9.09 -5.87 -2.84
CA THR A 498 -7.64 -5.81 -2.70
C THR A 498 -7.11 -4.53 -3.33
N GLY A 499 -6.28 -3.75 -2.60
CA GLY A 499 -5.77 -2.44 -3.01
C GLY A 499 -6.62 -1.26 -2.50
N GLY A 500 -6.16 -0.05 -2.72
CA GLY A 500 -6.85 1.17 -2.33
C GLY A 500 -8.04 1.46 -3.24
N LEU A 501 -9.21 1.72 -2.67
CA LEU A 501 -10.37 2.17 -3.44
C LEU A 501 -10.56 3.69 -3.32
N SER A 502 -11.15 4.29 -4.35
CA SER A 502 -11.65 5.67 -4.34
C SER A 502 -13.00 5.72 -5.04
N VAL A 503 -14.03 6.22 -4.36
CA VAL A 503 -15.35 6.40 -4.98
C VAL A 503 -15.41 7.75 -5.69
N GLU A 504 -15.78 7.73 -6.98
CA GLU A 504 -15.65 8.90 -7.84
C GLU A 504 -17.00 9.56 -8.14
N ASP A 505 -18.00 8.76 -8.49
CA ASP A 505 -19.32 9.26 -8.86
C ASP A 505 -20.39 8.16 -8.77
N VAL A 506 -21.66 8.55 -8.71
CA VAL A 506 -22.79 7.62 -8.65
C VAL A 506 -23.97 8.11 -9.48
N THR A 507 -24.60 7.22 -10.23
CA THR A 507 -25.85 7.52 -10.94
C THR A 507 -27.06 7.38 -10.01
N ARG A 508 -28.22 7.89 -10.44
CA ARG A 508 -29.49 7.73 -9.71
C ARG A 508 -29.91 6.27 -9.56
N GLU A 509 -29.53 5.42 -10.52
CA GLU A 509 -29.79 3.97 -10.52
C GLU A 509 -28.81 3.19 -9.59
N GLY A 510 -27.82 3.85 -8.99
CA GLY A 510 -26.85 3.26 -8.05
C GLY A 510 -25.61 2.66 -8.71
N ARG A 511 -25.41 2.88 -10.03
CA ARG A 511 -24.12 2.55 -10.66
C ARG A 511 -23.05 3.50 -10.15
N THR A 512 -21.95 2.95 -9.67
CA THR A 512 -20.90 3.71 -8.97
C THR A 512 -19.58 3.58 -9.71
N LEU A 513 -18.92 4.69 -10.00
CA LEU A 513 -17.54 4.69 -10.50
C LEU A 513 -16.58 4.59 -9.32
N VAL A 514 -15.69 3.62 -9.41
CA VAL A 514 -14.66 3.36 -8.41
C VAL A 514 -13.32 3.24 -9.11
N ILE A 515 -12.32 3.96 -8.63
CA ILE A 515 -10.93 3.75 -8.99
C ILE A 515 -10.34 2.78 -7.97
N GLN A 516 -9.70 1.72 -8.45
CA GLN A 516 -8.84 0.87 -7.65
C GLN A 516 -7.40 1.26 -7.95
N ASP A 517 -6.65 1.66 -6.92
CA ASP A 517 -5.27 2.08 -7.08
C ASP A 517 -4.30 1.20 -6.27
N LYS A 518 -3.09 1.07 -6.81
CA LYS A 518 -1.96 0.40 -6.18
C LYS A 518 -0.82 1.40 -6.14
N ALA A 519 -0.76 2.19 -5.08
CA ALA A 519 0.32 3.14 -4.85
C ALA A 519 1.49 2.43 -4.17
N ARG A 520 2.69 2.65 -4.68
CA ARG A 520 3.94 2.15 -4.10
C ARG A 520 5.03 3.20 -4.23
N GLN A 521 5.81 3.38 -3.19
CA GLN A 521 7.04 4.18 -3.25
C GLN A 521 8.25 3.25 -3.29
N ALA A 522 8.87 3.19 -4.45
CA ALA A 522 10.01 2.36 -4.74
C ALA A 522 11.32 3.17 -4.70
N MET A 523 12.44 2.50 -4.55
CA MET A 523 13.77 3.11 -4.53
C MET A 523 14.67 2.52 -5.63
N LEU A 524 15.39 3.38 -6.33
CA LEU A 524 16.46 3.01 -7.24
C LEU A 524 17.78 3.64 -6.79
N GLY A 525 18.88 2.98 -7.05
CA GLY A 525 20.20 3.51 -6.73
C GLY A 525 21.29 3.08 -7.71
N MET A 526 22.33 3.89 -7.77
CA MET A 526 23.57 3.64 -8.51
C MET A 526 24.70 3.49 -7.50
N ALA A 527 25.30 2.33 -7.42
CA ALA A 527 26.49 2.10 -6.61
C ALA A 527 27.74 2.70 -7.26
N PRO A 528 28.81 3.02 -6.50
CA PRO A 528 30.07 3.51 -7.07
C PRO A 528 30.61 2.55 -8.13
N GLY A 529 30.90 3.06 -9.32
CA GLY A 529 31.36 2.25 -10.46
C GLY A 529 30.30 1.35 -11.09
N GLY A 530 29.05 1.43 -10.66
CA GLY A 530 27.94 0.66 -11.24
C GLY A 530 27.62 1.08 -12.68
N ALA A 531 27.29 0.12 -13.54
CA ALA A 531 26.93 0.37 -14.94
C ALA A 531 25.42 0.68 -15.13
N LYS A 532 24.58 0.28 -14.16
CA LYS A 532 23.11 0.49 -14.20
C LYS A 532 22.57 0.70 -12.79
N GLU A 533 21.42 1.37 -12.73
CA GLU A 533 20.64 1.46 -11.50
C GLU A 533 20.12 0.09 -11.07
N ILE A 534 20.05 -0.13 -9.76
CA ILE A 534 19.50 -1.33 -9.14
C ILE A 534 18.26 -0.96 -8.31
N ASP A 535 17.33 -1.89 -8.23
CA ASP A 535 16.15 -1.76 -7.38
C ASP A 535 16.55 -1.98 -5.91
N LEU A 536 16.33 -0.94 -5.11
CA LEU A 536 16.59 -0.90 -3.68
C LEU A 536 15.29 -0.88 -2.86
N SER A 537 14.13 -1.08 -3.48
CA SER A 537 12.85 -1.18 -2.77
C SER A 537 12.89 -2.34 -1.79
N TRP A 538 12.26 -2.18 -0.61
CA TRP A 538 12.25 -3.22 0.41
C TRP A 538 10.82 -3.68 0.74
N LEU A 539 9.96 -2.76 1.17
CA LEU A 539 8.52 -2.98 1.42
C LEU A 539 7.70 -2.10 0.46
N ASP A 540 6.68 -1.42 0.98
CA ASP A 540 5.69 -0.71 0.16
C ASP A 540 5.99 0.78 -0.02
N TRP A 541 6.71 1.39 0.96
CA TRP A 541 6.86 2.84 1.01
C TRP A 541 8.24 3.27 1.50
N GLY A 542 9.27 2.98 0.69
CA GLY A 542 10.66 3.30 1.00
C GLY A 542 11.05 4.73 0.63
N LEU A 543 11.60 5.51 1.56
CA LEU A 543 12.08 6.87 1.35
C LEU A 543 13.54 7.02 1.78
N PRO A 544 14.48 7.25 0.86
CA PRO A 544 15.88 7.48 1.21
C PRO A 544 16.05 8.72 2.08
N ALA A 545 16.66 8.55 3.25
CA ALA A 545 17.00 9.61 4.18
C ALA A 545 18.45 10.09 4.01
N ASP A 546 19.38 9.15 3.83
CA ASP A 546 20.79 9.45 3.67
C ASP A 546 21.55 8.35 2.91
N ILE A 547 22.74 8.69 2.39
CA ILE A 547 23.71 7.77 1.78
C ILE A 547 25.06 7.98 2.44
N SER A 548 25.81 6.91 2.75
CA SER A 548 27.17 7.04 3.29
C SER A 548 28.10 7.75 2.31
N GLU A 549 29.13 8.45 2.80
CA GLU A 549 30.04 9.22 1.94
C GLU A 549 30.80 8.34 0.93
N ASP A 550 31.07 7.08 1.29
CA ASP A 550 31.67 6.08 0.40
C ASP A 550 30.68 5.44 -0.58
N GLY A 551 29.41 5.85 -0.54
CA GLY A 551 28.35 5.35 -1.42
C GLY A 551 27.94 3.90 -1.23
N LYS A 552 28.32 3.27 -0.08
CA LYS A 552 28.02 1.84 0.12
C LYS A 552 26.74 1.55 0.91
N LEU A 553 26.29 2.47 1.77
CA LEU A 553 25.15 2.30 2.65
C LEU A 553 24.06 3.32 2.35
N VAL A 554 22.81 2.90 2.37
CA VAL A 554 21.61 3.75 2.30
C VAL A 554 20.84 3.60 3.61
N LEU A 555 20.57 4.73 4.24
CA LEU A 555 19.63 4.87 5.34
C LEU A 555 18.28 5.31 4.77
N PHE A 556 17.20 4.66 5.16
CA PHE A 556 15.88 4.97 4.62
C PHE A 556 14.75 4.67 5.61
N ASP A 557 13.61 5.29 5.38
CA ASP A 557 12.35 5.00 6.07
C ASP A 557 11.54 3.97 5.31
N GLU A 558 10.82 3.14 6.04
CA GLU A 558 9.69 2.38 5.54
C GLU A 558 8.44 2.75 6.32
N SER A 559 7.37 3.00 5.59
CA SER A 559 6.02 3.20 6.12
C SER A 559 5.04 2.31 5.34
N GLY A 560 3.76 2.38 5.66
CA GLY A 560 2.77 1.50 5.05
C GLY A 560 2.56 0.22 5.87
N GLU A 561 1.94 -0.79 5.28
CA GLU A 561 1.56 -2.02 6.01
C GLU A 561 2.76 -2.79 6.56
N GLY A 562 3.86 -2.84 5.81
CA GLY A 562 5.10 -3.50 6.23
C GLY A 562 5.92 -2.73 7.28
N GLY A 563 5.71 -1.41 7.40
CA GLY A 563 6.40 -0.53 8.37
C GLY A 563 5.88 -0.63 9.80
N GLY A 564 4.67 -1.18 10.00
CA GLY A 564 3.98 -1.22 11.30
C GLY A 564 3.11 0.01 11.54
N ALA A 565 2.83 0.33 12.81
CA ALA A 565 1.93 1.44 13.18
C ALA A 565 2.53 2.85 12.94
N GLY A 566 3.74 2.96 12.39
CA GLY A 566 4.42 4.22 12.13
C GLY A 566 5.65 3.99 11.24
N TYR A 567 6.52 4.99 11.16
CA TYR A 567 7.76 4.88 10.40
C TYR A 567 8.75 3.92 11.07
N SER A 568 9.45 3.14 10.26
CA SER A 568 10.54 2.27 10.67
C SER A 568 11.84 2.62 9.92
N VAL A 569 12.94 2.65 10.65
CA VAL A 569 14.28 2.99 10.16
C VAL A 569 14.98 1.74 9.67
N TYR A 570 15.46 1.77 8.44
CA TYR A 570 16.20 0.67 7.81
C TYR A 570 17.52 1.15 7.26
N ILE A 571 18.47 0.22 7.16
CA ILE A 571 19.74 0.40 6.46
C ILE A 571 19.98 -0.77 5.51
N ARG A 572 20.58 -0.50 4.36
CA ARG A 572 21.01 -1.53 3.41
C ARG A 572 22.23 -1.09 2.61
N LYS A 573 22.93 -2.06 1.99
CA LYS A 573 24.00 -1.76 1.05
C LYS A 573 23.44 -1.43 -0.33
N LEU A 574 24.19 -0.59 -1.07
CA LEU A 574 23.87 -0.28 -2.47
C LEU A 574 24.17 -1.43 -3.44
N ASP A 575 24.64 -2.58 -2.97
CA ASP A 575 24.82 -3.79 -3.77
C ASP A 575 23.54 -4.63 -3.93
N GLY A 576 22.41 -4.19 -3.35
CA GLY A 576 21.16 -4.91 -3.36
C GLY A 576 21.00 -5.94 -2.24
N SER A 577 21.95 -6.06 -1.33
CA SER A 577 21.84 -6.95 -0.15
C SER A 577 20.58 -6.62 0.66
N PRO A 578 20.00 -7.60 1.41
CA PRO A 578 18.81 -7.38 2.23
C PRO A 578 18.94 -6.20 3.19
N ALA A 579 17.84 -5.49 3.40
CA ALA A 579 17.77 -4.39 4.35
C ALA A 579 17.71 -4.91 5.80
N VAL A 580 18.30 -4.15 6.72
CA VAL A 580 18.28 -4.42 8.14
C VAL A 580 17.44 -3.35 8.84
N ARG A 581 16.43 -3.76 9.60
CA ARG A 581 15.64 -2.85 10.43
C ARG A 581 16.45 -2.43 11.66
N LEU A 582 16.60 -1.13 11.85
CA LEU A 582 17.30 -0.56 13.01
C LEU A 582 16.33 -0.28 14.17
N GLY A 583 15.12 0.19 13.88
CA GLY A 583 14.12 0.50 14.90
C GLY A 583 12.97 1.36 14.41
N GLU A 584 12.24 1.96 15.34
CA GLU A 584 11.11 2.87 15.08
C GLU A 584 11.58 4.29 14.78
N GLY A 585 10.79 5.06 14.07
CA GLY A 585 10.96 6.48 13.81
C GLY A 585 11.26 6.82 12.37
N SER A 586 11.37 8.12 12.08
CA SER A 586 11.76 8.65 10.78
C SER A 586 13.28 8.82 10.71
N ALA A 587 13.89 8.16 9.75
CA ALA A 587 15.33 8.20 9.50
C ALA A 587 15.79 9.63 9.13
N GLN A 588 16.91 10.03 9.65
CA GLN A 588 17.47 11.35 9.38
C GLN A 588 18.82 11.25 8.66
N HIS A 589 19.92 11.12 9.39
CA HIS A 589 21.24 11.08 8.80
C HIS A 589 22.15 10.04 9.49
N LEU A 590 23.07 9.48 8.71
CA LEU A 590 24.20 8.70 9.22
C LEU A 590 25.22 9.62 9.90
N SER A 591 25.86 9.13 10.98
CA SER A 591 27.05 9.80 11.52
C SER A 591 28.17 9.88 10.47
N PRO A 592 29.13 10.82 10.60
CA PRO A 592 30.21 10.97 9.61
C PRO A 592 31.03 9.70 9.37
N ASP A 593 31.21 8.88 10.40
CA ASP A 593 31.84 7.56 10.34
C ASP A 593 30.92 6.42 9.93
N SER A 594 29.64 6.73 9.70
CA SER A 594 28.55 5.79 9.32
C SER A 594 28.30 4.67 10.34
N THR A 595 28.78 4.78 11.59
CA THR A 595 28.58 3.79 12.66
C THR A 595 27.22 3.93 13.36
N ARG A 596 26.55 5.09 13.22
CA ARG A 596 25.26 5.39 13.83
C ARG A 596 24.31 6.04 12.83
N ALA A 597 23.01 5.75 13.00
CA ALA A 597 21.91 6.39 12.28
C ALA A 597 21.07 7.21 13.28
N ALA A 598 20.87 8.49 12.99
CA ALA A 598 19.95 9.34 13.74
C ALA A 598 18.52 9.17 13.20
N ALA A 599 17.54 9.13 14.09
CA ALA A 599 16.13 9.09 13.78
C ALA A 599 15.32 9.98 14.74
N VAL A 600 14.15 10.41 14.28
CA VAL A 600 13.15 11.11 15.10
C VAL A 600 11.98 10.16 15.37
N VAL A 601 11.69 9.89 16.63
CA VAL A 601 10.56 9.07 17.08
C VAL A 601 9.51 9.98 17.69
N THR A 602 8.32 10.04 17.13
CA THR A 602 7.22 10.84 17.65
C THR A 602 6.44 10.03 18.68
N ARG A 603 6.32 10.57 19.90
CA ARG A 603 5.49 10.02 20.98
C ARG A 603 4.68 11.13 21.62
N GLN A 604 3.38 10.96 21.73
CA GLN A 604 2.45 11.94 22.33
C GLN A 604 2.69 13.36 21.76
N ASP A 605 2.74 13.46 20.44
CA ASP A 605 2.98 14.70 19.66
C ASP A 605 4.35 15.38 19.90
N ARG A 606 5.29 14.68 20.54
CA ARG A 606 6.65 15.16 20.77
C ARG A 606 7.67 14.30 20.01
N GLY A 607 8.51 14.95 19.20
CA GLY A 607 9.64 14.31 18.51
C GLY A 607 10.82 14.12 19.48
N LEU A 608 11.34 12.88 19.55
CA LEU A 608 12.49 12.47 20.35
C LEU A 608 13.61 11.99 19.44
N ILE A 609 14.86 12.21 19.82
CA ILE A 609 16.02 11.74 19.06
C ILE A 609 16.38 10.32 19.49
N ARG A 610 16.50 9.44 18.51
CA ARG A 610 17.02 8.08 18.68
C ARG A 610 18.26 7.90 17.82
N LEU A 611 19.33 7.33 18.41
CA LEU A 611 20.53 6.94 17.68
C LEU A 611 20.63 5.41 17.65
N TYR A 612 20.60 4.84 16.46
CA TYR A 612 20.72 3.41 16.24
C TYR A 612 22.13 3.06 15.78
N PRO A 613 22.77 2.00 16.28
CA PRO A 613 24.01 1.49 15.70
C PRO A 613 23.71 0.90 14.31
N THR A 614 24.59 1.12 13.35
CA THR A 614 24.49 0.50 12.01
C THR A 614 25.06 -0.91 11.97
N GLY A 615 25.79 -1.30 13.01
CA GLY A 615 26.32 -2.63 13.29
C GLY A 615 25.88 -3.14 14.66
N VAL A 616 26.76 -3.85 15.35
CA VAL A 616 26.48 -4.36 16.72
C VAL A 616 26.50 -3.20 17.72
N GLY A 617 25.51 -3.15 18.62
CA GLY A 617 25.43 -2.13 19.67
C GLY A 617 24.01 -1.89 20.14
N GLU A 618 23.85 -1.00 21.10
CA GLU A 618 22.56 -0.61 21.67
C GLU A 618 22.09 0.74 21.14
N ALA A 619 20.78 0.86 20.95
CA ALA A 619 20.14 2.12 20.58
C ALA A 619 20.10 3.10 21.77
N MET A 620 20.42 4.36 21.51
CA MET A 620 20.45 5.42 22.53
C MET A 620 19.35 6.43 22.29
N THR A 621 18.70 6.89 23.37
CA THR A 621 17.83 8.08 23.33
C THR A 621 18.67 9.29 23.73
N ILE A 622 18.59 10.35 22.92
CA ILE A 622 19.27 11.61 23.21
C ILE A 622 18.24 12.57 23.78
N ASP A 623 18.48 13.01 24.99
CA ASP A 623 17.59 13.97 25.66
C ASP A 623 17.84 15.39 25.17
N VAL A 624 16.73 16.09 24.85
CA VAL A 624 16.66 17.51 24.49
C VAL A 624 15.47 18.12 25.25
N PRO A 625 15.65 18.48 26.53
CA PRO A 625 14.57 18.87 27.42
C PRO A 625 13.74 20.02 26.84
N GLY A 626 12.41 19.92 26.94
CA GLY A 626 11.48 20.98 26.53
C GLY A 626 11.26 21.10 25.03
N LEU A 627 12.06 20.41 24.18
CA LEU A 627 11.97 20.52 22.71
C LEU A 627 11.17 19.38 22.11
N SER A 628 10.42 19.70 21.05
CA SER A 628 9.84 18.73 20.11
C SER A 628 10.66 18.75 18.83
N VAL A 629 11.37 17.67 18.54
CA VAL A 629 12.32 17.57 17.45
C VAL A 629 11.61 17.24 16.14
N ASP A 630 11.98 17.95 15.08
CA ASP A 630 11.51 17.74 13.71
C ASP A 630 12.61 17.12 12.84
N GLN A 631 13.85 17.63 12.92
CA GLN A 631 14.97 17.16 12.12
C GLN A 631 16.25 17.09 12.95
N VAL A 632 17.11 16.12 12.62
CA VAL A 632 18.42 15.94 13.26
C VAL A 632 19.50 15.75 12.21
N ASN A 633 20.59 16.45 12.39
CA ASN A 633 21.81 16.34 11.59
C ASN A 633 23.04 16.18 12.50
N TRP A 634 24.14 15.76 11.94
CA TRP A 634 25.42 15.68 12.64
C TRP A 634 26.30 16.86 12.32
N THR A 635 27.12 17.31 13.28
CA THR A 635 28.28 18.15 12.95
C THR A 635 29.27 17.31 12.14
N ARG A 636 30.13 17.95 11.34
CA ARG A 636 31.07 17.26 10.44
C ARG A 636 32.05 16.36 11.16
N ASP A 637 32.44 16.72 12.37
CA ASP A 637 33.35 15.98 13.26
C ASP A 637 32.62 14.92 14.13
N GLY A 638 31.30 14.87 14.07
CA GLY A 638 30.47 13.95 14.87
C GLY A 638 30.38 14.28 16.37
N SER A 639 30.93 15.45 16.80
CA SER A 639 30.96 15.82 18.22
C SER A 639 29.62 16.31 18.76
N ALA A 640 28.70 16.72 17.90
CA ALA A 640 27.39 17.27 18.27
C ALA A 640 26.30 16.94 17.27
N LEU A 641 25.03 17.11 17.69
CA LEU A 641 23.87 17.09 16.83
C LEU A 641 23.39 18.52 16.55
N ILE A 642 22.98 18.75 15.30
CA ILE A 642 22.26 19.95 14.87
C ILE A 642 20.79 19.58 14.83
N VAL A 643 19.94 20.30 15.55
CA VAL A 643 18.55 19.93 15.76
C VAL A 643 17.64 21.07 15.32
N SER A 644 16.67 20.78 14.46
CA SER A 644 15.54 21.68 14.21
C SER A 644 14.37 21.25 15.08
N ALA A 645 13.90 22.15 15.96
CA ALA A 645 12.88 21.80 16.95
C ALA A 645 11.96 23.00 17.26
N THR A 646 10.83 22.72 17.88
CA THR A 646 9.92 23.70 18.48
C THR A 646 9.93 23.59 20.00
N GLU A 647 9.68 24.68 20.70
CA GLU A 647 9.54 24.75 22.16
C GLU A 647 8.13 25.20 22.51
N GLY A 648 7.29 24.28 23.01
CA GLY A 648 5.88 24.57 23.27
C GLY A 648 5.15 25.04 21.98
N SER A 649 4.54 26.23 22.03
CA SER A 649 3.82 26.84 20.89
C SER A 649 4.68 27.75 20.01
N HIS A 650 6.00 27.85 20.30
CA HIS A 650 6.93 28.68 19.51
C HIS A 650 7.24 28.03 18.15
N GLY A 651 7.67 28.84 17.18
CA GLY A 651 8.08 28.37 15.87
C GLY A 651 9.42 27.62 15.91
N TYR A 652 9.81 27.07 14.74
CA TYR A 652 11.07 26.33 14.63
C TYR A 652 12.28 27.20 14.94
N ARG A 653 13.26 26.56 15.63
CA ARG A 653 14.62 27.10 15.84
C ARG A 653 15.63 26.01 15.58
N ILE A 654 16.88 26.42 15.29
CA ILE A 654 18.01 25.51 15.14
C ILE A 654 18.80 25.53 16.45
N TYR A 655 19.11 24.33 16.94
CA TYR A 655 19.88 24.12 18.16
C TYR A 655 21.10 23.26 17.85
N VAL A 656 22.13 23.38 18.69
CA VAL A 656 23.27 22.44 18.73
C VAL A 656 23.27 21.75 20.09
N ARG A 657 23.31 20.41 20.05
CA ARG A 657 23.39 19.54 21.22
C ARG A 657 24.75 18.88 21.23
N ASP A 658 25.61 19.30 22.11
CA ASP A 658 26.98 18.80 22.29
C ASP A 658 27.01 17.48 23.06
N PHE A 659 27.76 16.46 22.60
CA PHE A 659 27.78 15.14 23.22
C PHE A 659 28.57 15.12 24.52
N ALA A 660 29.65 15.87 24.63
CA ALA A 660 30.53 15.83 25.80
C ALA A 660 29.90 16.50 27.02
N SER A 661 29.28 17.67 26.81
CA SER A 661 28.66 18.44 27.90
C SER A 661 27.18 18.13 28.11
N GLY A 662 26.54 17.56 27.11
CA GLY A 662 25.08 17.37 27.10
C GLY A 662 24.28 18.65 26.85
N ASN A 663 24.94 19.80 26.70
CA ASN A 663 24.28 21.08 26.57
C ASN A 663 23.51 21.21 25.24
N VAL A 664 22.32 21.84 25.31
CA VAL A 664 21.49 22.21 24.16
C VAL A 664 21.45 23.72 24.06
N LYS A 665 22.01 24.27 22.97
CA LYS A 665 22.11 25.73 22.77
C LYS A 665 21.35 26.13 21.49
N PRO A 666 20.40 27.08 21.55
CA PRO A 666 19.85 27.69 20.35
C PRO A 666 20.91 28.52 19.62
N ILE A 667 20.98 28.33 18.30
CA ILE A 667 21.92 29.08 17.46
C ILE A 667 21.21 30.06 16.52
N SER A 668 19.89 29.87 16.27
CA SER A 668 19.08 30.73 15.42
C SER A 668 17.96 31.42 16.21
N PRO A 669 17.43 32.56 15.71
CA PRO A 669 16.12 33.07 16.09
C PRO A 669 15.00 32.08 15.71
N GLU A 670 13.79 32.38 16.14
CA GLU A 670 12.57 31.68 15.71
C GLU A 670 12.28 31.89 14.21
N GLY A 671 11.69 30.89 13.57
CA GLY A 671 11.33 30.91 12.14
C GLY A 671 12.34 30.24 11.21
N TYR A 672 13.51 29.79 11.72
CA TYR A 672 14.50 29.06 10.91
C TYR A 672 14.33 27.55 11.07
N ARG A 673 14.23 26.83 9.93
CA ARG A 673 14.14 25.39 9.87
C ARG A 673 15.21 24.82 8.95
N MET A 674 15.93 23.77 9.36
CA MET A 674 16.93 23.14 8.52
C MET A 674 16.34 22.58 7.23
N PHE A 675 17.13 22.52 6.15
CA PHE A 675 16.89 21.60 5.07
C PHE A 675 17.30 20.18 5.48
N SER A 676 16.64 19.18 4.87
CA SER A 676 16.98 17.75 5.05
C SER A 676 18.25 17.37 4.27
N ALA A 677 19.36 18.06 4.52
CA ALA A 677 20.67 17.78 3.93
C ALA A 677 21.72 17.75 5.02
N ARG A 678 22.80 17.01 4.82
CA ARG A 678 23.93 16.99 5.74
C ARG A 678 24.46 18.40 5.98
N ALA A 679 25.11 18.62 7.14
CA ALA A 679 25.84 19.84 7.40
C ALA A 679 26.86 20.11 6.27
N ARG A 680 27.08 21.37 6.01
CA ARG A 680 28.03 21.81 4.96
C ARG A 680 29.41 21.21 5.17
N PRO A 681 30.16 20.81 4.12
CA PRO A 681 31.48 20.19 4.24
C PRO A 681 32.50 21.00 5.02
N ASP A 682 32.36 22.35 5.06
CA ASP A 682 33.21 23.23 5.86
C ASP A 682 33.05 23.05 7.38
N GLY A 683 32.03 22.33 7.83
CA GLY A 683 31.74 22.11 9.25
C GLY A 683 31.29 23.35 10.02
N ARG A 684 31.09 24.50 9.36
CA ARG A 684 30.83 25.79 10.01
C ARG A 684 29.39 26.25 9.91
N SER A 685 28.60 25.68 8.99
CA SER A 685 27.24 26.14 8.74
C SER A 685 26.30 24.98 8.32
N VAL A 686 25.01 25.20 8.46
CA VAL A 686 23.95 24.34 7.97
C VAL A 686 23.03 25.12 7.04
N ALA A 687 22.49 24.47 6.03
CA ALA A 687 21.49 25.10 5.17
C ALA A 687 20.12 25.08 5.85
N ALA A 688 19.43 26.21 5.82
CA ALA A 688 18.14 26.42 6.48
C ALA A 688 17.21 27.28 5.63
N THR A 689 15.91 27.13 5.84
CA THR A 689 14.88 28.05 5.34
C THR A 689 14.59 29.10 6.42
N GLY A 690 14.64 30.37 6.06
CA GLY A 690 14.28 31.48 6.95
C GLY A 690 12.78 31.77 6.97
N PRO A 691 12.33 32.72 7.84
CA PRO A 691 10.93 33.09 7.96
C PRO A 691 10.33 33.70 6.68
N ASP A 692 11.18 34.26 5.81
CA ASP A 692 10.84 34.78 4.49
C ASP A 692 10.77 33.69 3.39
N LYS A 693 10.91 32.43 3.78
CA LYS A 693 10.95 31.24 2.92
C LYS A 693 12.16 31.14 1.99
N LYS A 694 13.19 31.99 2.14
CA LYS A 694 14.42 31.87 1.37
C LYS A 694 15.44 30.95 2.03
N ALA A 695 16.41 30.50 1.23
CA ALA A 695 17.48 29.61 1.68
C ALA A 695 18.67 30.42 2.25
N TYR A 696 19.21 29.94 3.37
CA TYR A 696 20.32 30.57 4.09
C TYR A 696 21.33 29.53 4.56
N PHE A 697 22.60 29.92 4.61
CA PHE A 697 23.61 29.28 5.45
C PHE A 697 23.51 29.86 6.87
N TYR A 698 23.21 29.03 7.84
CA TYR A 698 23.19 29.42 9.23
C TYR A 698 24.46 28.98 9.95
N PRO A 699 25.28 29.90 10.53
CA PRO A 699 26.54 29.56 11.22
C PRO A 699 26.27 28.71 12.48
N LEU A 700 27.01 27.61 12.67
CA LEU A 700 26.86 26.76 13.87
C LEU A 700 27.35 27.46 15.16
N ALA A 701 28.21 28.44 15.03
CA ALA A 701 28.62 29.30 16.16
C ALA A 701 27.55 30.32 16.58
N GLY A 702 26.46 30.43 15.82
CA GLY A 702 25.48 31.50 15.90
C GLY A 702 25.92 32.76 15.11
N GLY A 703 25.04 33.75 14.97
CA GLY A 703 25.29 34.98 14.23
C GLY A 703 24.33 35.19 13.08
N GLU A 704 24.71 36.07 12.12
CA GLU A 704 23.85 36.42 11.00
C GLU A 704 23.84 35.33 9.92
N PRO A 705 22.66 34.96 9.39
CA PRO A 705 22.53 34.03 8.29
C PRO A 705 23.04 34.64 6.97
N VAL A 706 23.66 33.82 6.14
CA VAL A 706 24.14 34.21 4.83
C VAL A 706 23.19 33.68 3.74
N PRO A 707 22.61 34.53 2.88
CA PRO A 707 21.72 34.07 1.81
C PRO A 707 22.44 33.11 0.85
N ILE A 708 21.73 32.07 0.42
CA ILE A 708 22.20 31.10 -0.57
C ILE A 708 21.70 31.54 -1.95
N ALA A 709 22.63 31.75 -2.89
CA ALA A 709 22.28 32.09 -4.26
C ALA A 709 21.81 30.86 -5.04
N GLY A 710 20.90 31.07 -5.98
CA GLY A 710 20.52 30.06 -6.97
C GLY A 710 19.66 28.88 -6.43
N VAL A 711 19.11 28.96 -5.24
CA VAL A 711 18.20 27.93 -4.67
C VAL A 711 16.83 28.52 -4.38
N ALA A 712 15.80 28.01 -5.03
CA ALA A 712 14.41 28.44 -4.86
C ALA A 712 13.73 27.77 -3.64
N PRO A 713 12.68 28.37 -3.06
CA PRO A 713 11.93 27.80 -1.92
C PRO A 713 11.35 26.41 -2.18
N THR A 714 11.09 26.07 -3.44
CA THR A 714 10.54 24.77 -3.88
C THR A 714 11.60 23.72 -4.18
N GLU A 715 12.85 24.02 -3.92
CA GLU A 715 13.98 23.14 -4.20
C GLU A 715 14.54 22.50 -2.93
N ARG A 716 15.25 21.38 -3.10
CA ARG A 716 15.91 20.62 -2.02
C ARG A 716 17.33 20.29 -2.38
N PHE A 717 18.19 20.31 -1.37
CA PHE A 717 19.54 19.81 -1.48
C PHE A 717 19.53 18.27 -1.54
N CYS A 718 20.27 17.70 -2.48
CA CYS A 718 20.43 16.26 -2.68
C CYS A 718 21.82 15.75 -2.26
N GLY A 719 22.81 16.64 -2.19
CA GLY A 719 24.19 16.35 -1.81
C GLY A 719 25.08 17.57 -1.97
N TRP A 720 26.22 17.54 -1.33
CA TRP A 720 27.25 18.60 -1.38
C TRP A 720 28.42 18.15 -2.24
N LEU A 721 29.05 19.08 -2.95
CA LEU A 721 30.38 18.82 -3.48
C LEU A 721 31.43 19.00 -2.37
N PRO A 722 32.63 18.39 -2.52
CA PRO A 722 33.66 18.46 -1.49
C PRO A 722 34.14 19.91 -1.21
N ASP A 723 34.00 20.80 -2.19
CA ASP A 723 34.39 22.21 -2.08
C ASP A 723 33.48 23.00 -1.12
N GLY A 724 32.31 22.46 -0.76
CA GLY A 724 31.30 23.11 0.07
C GLY A 724 30.73 24.41 -0.54
N LYS A 725 31.09 24.76 -1.81
CA LYS A 725 30.58 25.91 -2.54
C LYS A 725 29.50 25.52 -3.53
N SER A 726 29.47 24.29 -3.94
CA SER A 726 28.50 23.75 -4.89
C SER A 726 27.68 22.64 -4.28
N ALA A 727 26.45 22.47 -4.75
CA ALA A 727 25.54 21.42 -4.30
C ALA A 727 24.68 20.86 -5.45
N TYR A 728 24.24 19.62 -5.29
CA TYR A 728 23.19 19.01 -6.09
C TYR A 728 21.83 19.46 -5.55
N VAL A 729 21.00 20.01 -6.44
CA VAL A 729 19.70 20.58 -6.07
C VAL A 729 18.62 20.05 -7.00
N GLN A 730 17.48 19.64 -6.43
CA GLN A 730 16.29 19.17 -7.15
C GLN A 730 15.09 20.06 -6.89
N LYS A 731 14.27 20.30 -7.92
CA LYS A 731 12.93 20.87 -7.77
C LYS A 731 11.93 19.76 -7.43
N ILE A 732 11.22 19.90 -6.31
CA ILE A 732 10.25 18.91 -5.84
C ILE A 732 9.07 18.78 -6.80
N GLY A 733 8.59 17.55 -7.02
CA GLY A 733 7.37 17.24 -7.77
C GLY A 733 7.49 17.39 -9.27
N GLN A 734 8.71 17.49 -9.83
CA GLN A 734 8.96 17.52 -11.25
C GLN A 734 9.23 16.11 -11.80
N LEU A 735 8.70 15.83 -13.00
CA LEU A 735 8.97 14.63 -13.79
C LEU A 735 9.45 15.06 -15.19
N PRO A 736 10.62 14.55 -15.67
CA PRO A 736 11.63 13.79 -14.92
C PRO A 736 12.19 14.58 -13.73
N GLY A 737 12.84 13.88 -12.78
CA GLY A 737 13.50 14.49 -11.63
C GLY A 737 14.82 15.14 -12.04
N ASP A 738 14.77 16.41 -12.45
CA ASP A 738 15.95 17.17 -12.84
C ASP A 738 16.81 17.49 -11.63
N VAL A 739 18.06 17.05 -11.63
CA VAL A 739 19.06 17.40 -10.62
C VAL A 739 20.06 18.38 -11.22
N TRP A 740 20.18 19.51 -10.58
CA TRP A 740 21.05 20.61 -10.99
C TRP A 740 22.27 20.69 -10.08
N LEU A 741 23.42 20.87 -10.66
CA LEU A 741 24.60 21.32 -9.94
C LEU A 741 24.55 22.86 -9.88
N VAL A 742 24.56 23.40 -8.68
CA VAL A 742 24.39 24.84 -8.41
C VAL A 742 25.62 25.35 -7.67
N ASP A 743 26.27 26.39 -8.23
CA ASP A 743 27.23 27.20 -7.49
C ASP A 743 26.46 28.14 -6.54
N LEU A 744 26.60 27.91 -5.24
CA LEU A 744 25.81 28.59 -4.20
C LEU A 744 26.32 30.03 -3.89
N THR A 745 27.41 30.43 -4.52
CA THR A 745 27.96 31.80 -4.42
C THR A 745 27.44 32.66 -5.55
N THR A 746 27.45 32.13 -6.77
CA THR A 746 27.09 32.87 -7.99
C THR A 746 25.65 32.60 -8.44
N GLY A 747 25.05 31.50 -8.01
CA GLY A 747 23.76 31.04 -8.48
C GLY A 747 23.77 30.38 -9.87
N GLN A 748 24.97 30.19 -10.48
CA GLN A 748 25.06 29.49 -11.76
C GLN A 748 24.66 28.03 -11.64
N ARG A 749 23.95 27.50 -12.66
CA ARG A 749 23.37 26.16 -12.68
C ARG A 749 23.78 25.39 -13.90
N LYS A 750 24.08 24.12 -13.74
CA LYS A 750 24.28 23.13 -14.79
C LYS A 750 23.45 21.91 -14.51
N LEU A 751 22.66 21.43 -15.49
CA LEU A 751 21.98 20.15 -15.38
C LEU A 751 23.01 19.03 -15.19
N TRP A 752 22.92 18.33 -14.06
CA TRP A 752 23.78 17.18 -13.78
C TRP A 752 23.18 15.92 -14.35
N LYS A 753 21.90 15.62 -14.01
CA LYS A 753 21.22 14.40 -14.45
C LYS A 753 19.71 14.56 -14.40
N GLN A 754 19.02 13.87 -15.28
CA GLN A 754 17.58 13.63 -15.21
C GLN A 754 17.35 12.21 -14.67
N LEU A 755 16.65 12.08 -13.55
CA LEU A 755 16.31 10.82 -12.94
C LEU A 755 14.90 10.42 -13.34
N VAL A 756 14.74 9.21 -13.84
CA VAL A 756 13.46 8.62 -14.18
C VAL A 756 13.64 7.09 -14.23
N PRO A 757 12.73 6.30 -13.65
CA PRO A 757 12.79 4.84 -13.80
C PRO A 757 12.66 4.44 -15.28
N ALA A 758 13.28 3.33 -15.68
CA ALA A 758 13.24 2.83 -17.06
C ALA A 758 11.79 2.59 -17.54
N ASP A 759 10.92 2.11 -16.64
CA ASP A 759 9.46 2.11 -16.85
C ASP A 759 8.85 3.27 -16.08
N ALA A 760 8.39 4.28 -16.81
CA ALA A 760 7.77 5.49 -16.26
C ALA A 760 6.23 5.36 -16.08
N SER A 761 5.63 4.19 -16.39
CA SER A 761 4.19 3.98 -16.28
C SER A 761 3.71 4.18 -14.84
N GLY A 762 2.72 5.04 -14.65
CA GLY A 762 2.15 5.36 -13.34
C GLY A 762 3.06 6.13 -12.39
N VAL A 763 4.27 6.54 -12.79
CA VAL A 763 5.16 7.36 -11.96
C VAL A 763 4.56 8.75 -11.81
N THR A 764 4.37 9.19 -10.57
CA THR A 764 3.72 10.47 -10.25
C THR A 764 4.68 11.48 -9.65
N SER A 765 5.74 11.03 -9.01
CA SER A 765 6.76 11.91 -8.41
C SER A 765 8.08 11.19 -8.24
N ILE A 766 9.16 11.99 -8.22
CA ILE A 766 10.51 11.56 -7.87
C ILE A 766 11.00 12.42 -6.71
N GLY A 767 11.55 11.79 -5.68
CA GLY A 767 12.01 12.46 -4.47
C GLY A 767 13.03 11.66 -3.68
N GLY A 768 13.34 12.10 -2.47
CA GLY A 768 14.31 11.41 -1.60
C GLY A 768 15.70 11.25 -2.22
N ILE A 769 16.09 12.13 -3.15
CA ILE A 769 17.36 12.00 -3.84
C ILE A 769 18.52 12.28 -2.87
N ARG A 770 19.48 11.36 -2.82
CA ARG A 770 20.73 11.49 -2.08
C ARG A 770 21.89 11.14 -3.00
N ILE A 771 22.90 12.00 -3.02
CA ILE A 771 24.04 11.91 -3.93
C ILE A 771 25.31 12.06 -3.11
N VAL A 772 26.29 11.17 -3.34
CA VAL A 772 27.62 11.31 -2.73
C VAL A 772 28.37 12.51 -3.27
N PRO A 773 29.38 13.05 -2.54
CA PRO A 773 30.04 14.30 -2.90
C PRO A 773 30.67 14.33 -4.30
N ASP A 774 31.20 13.22 -4.80
CA ASP A 774 31.82 13.11 -6.12
C ASP A 774 30.82 12.73 -7.24
N GLY A 775 29.55 12.50 -6.91
CA GLY A 775 28.52 12.10 -7.84
C GLY A 775 28.62 10.66 -8.34
N SER A 776 29.54 9.84 -7.80
CA SER A 776 29.77 8.45 -8.24
C SER A 776 28.67 7.48 -7.81
N ALA A 777 27.91 7.82 -6.76
CA ALA A 777 26.77 7.05 -6.28
C ALA A 777 25.58 7.95 -5.93
N TYR A 778 24.38 7.41 -6.09
CA TYR A 778 23.15 8.09 -5.72
C TYR A 778 22.02 7.09 -5.45
N VAL A 779 21.02 7.56 -4.72
CA VAL A 779 19.75 6.86 -4.52
C VAL A 779 18.60 7.84 -4.64
N TYR A 780 17.47 7.39 -5.15
CA TYR A 780 16.23 8.17 -5.18
C TYR A 780 15.01 7.27 -5.00
N SER A 781 13.92 7.85 -4.54
CA SER A 781 12.61 7.19 -4.55
C SER A 781 11.72 7.76 -5.65
N TYR A 782 10.76 6.95 -6.06
CA TYR A 782 9.67 7.39 -6.93
C TYR A 782 8.36 6.78 -6.47
N VAL A 783 7.30 7.55 -6.57
CA VAL A 783 5.94 7.06 -6.31
C VAL A 783 5.36 6.58 -7.62
N ARG A 784 4.96 5.32 -7.65
CA ARG A 784 4.19 4.71 -8.74
C ARG A 784 2.79 4.46 -8.27
N ASN A 785 1.81 4.94 -9.01
CA ASN A 785 0.41 4.64 -8.80
C ASN A 785 -0.17 4.05 -10.08
N LEU A 786 -0.53 2.77 -10.05
CA LEU A 786 -1.24 2.09 -11.12
C LEU A 786 -2.70 1.98 -10.71
N ALA A 787 -3.59 2.38 -11.60
CA ALA A 787 -5.00 2.49 -11.27
C ALA A 787 -5.88 1.95 -12.40
N ASP A 788 -6.94 1.27 -12.00
CA ASP A 788 -7.98 0.75 -12.88
C ASP A 788 -9.33 1.37 -12.51
N LEU A 789 -10.14 1.67 -13.52
CA LEU A 789 -11.48 2.21 -13.35
C LEU A 789 -12.52 1.10 -13.45
N TYR A 790 -13.39 1.05 -12.46
CA TYR A 790 -14.50 0.09 -12.39
C TYR A 790 -15.86 0.79 -12.36
N VAL A 791 -16.86 0.14 -12.90
CA VAL A 791 -18.26 0.39 -12.53
C VAL A 791 -18.70 -0.71 -11.56
N VAL A 792 -19.31 -0.28 -10.45
CA VAL A 792 -19.79 -1.17 -9.39
C VAL A 792 -21.32 -1.05 -9.33
N GLU A 793 -22.00 -2.18 -9.34
CA GLU A 793 -23.46 -2.28 -9.19
C GLU A 793 -23.81 -3.10 -7.94
N GLY A 794 -24.95 -2.79 -7.32
CA GLY A 794 -25.42 -3.52 -6.13
C GLY A 794 -24.86 -3.02 -4.80
N LEU A 795 -24.19 -1.87 -4.75
CA LEU A 795 -23.86 -1.21 -3.48
C LEU A 795 -25.16 -0.76 -2.79
N SER A 796 -25.39 -1.22 -1.54
CA SER A 796 -26.65 -0.91 -0.81
C SER A 796 -26.42 -0.79 0.72
#